data_0fb51b978f9ff347a02bc552caf1e25c
#
_entry.id   0fb51b978f9ff347a02bc552caf1e25c
#
_cell.length_a   1.000
_cell.length_b   1.000
_cell.length_c   1.000
_cell.angle_alpha   90.00
_cell.angle_beta   90.00
_cell.angle_gamma   90.00
#
_symmetry.space_group_name_H-M   'P 1'
#
loop_
_entity.id
_entity.type
_entity.pdbx_description
1 polymer ?
#
loop_
_entity_poly.entity_id
_entity_poly.type
_entity_poly.pdbx_seq_one_letter_code
_entity_poly.pdbx_strand_id
1 'polypeptide(L)'
;VDAARTFAGRIAESISGIHEIHGNGAYRIENRKYDSLVDRLLKIRIVWSLYRFGVKTATGFFTGLGPFLVFMIGGFLTIKGQLELGALVAFLSAQERLFDPWKELIEFYQVYQDGKINYERTMEYFDVEPEHAIEPKDRDPLELAGSVEVRDLSFVTDTGIHLLDGINMSLQEGEHLALVGFSGSGKSTLALCIGQLYKYTGGSIMIGDKEISGLTKKDMVNNMGFVAQSPFIFDGTIEENILYSSLAKIDGNSQAEEEQPPTLDDIIAVLHQTGIFVDVLRFGLNAILTHDKNEELVNTIVKVRKNFQQEYGEELADYVEFFHEDKYLYYSSVAENLTFGAPNRDEFADENLSKNQYFLKFLKTADLTRPLLSLGVTLCRQTVDILGNLPPDAVFFEQSPISAEELDDFKLLVEHLKKKKLHELEDDDHRKLLELALRFTPGVHKMAALPKILETLILEGRALFRENIAADDPEAFRFIQMSEYIYSQTILNNIFFGKTKTGNPQAQERIDQSIIQLLIEEDLLETIIEIGMHYQVGTKGDKLSGGQQQKLAIARVFLKAPKILIMDEATSALDNKSQARIQNLLETRWKKKSTVVSVVHRLDTIKNFDRVAVMKAGKILEMGTYDELIAQKGMLYELVGKK
;
A
#
# COMPACT_ATOMS: atom_id res chain seq x y z
N VAL A 1 10.10 -4.64 -32.26
CA VAL A 1 9.81 -5.16 -30.92
C VAL A 1 10.72 -4.47 -29.89
N ASP A 2 12.05 -4.50 -30.03
CA ASP A 2 13.00 -3.95 -29.02
C ASP A 2 12.79 -2.46 -28.73
N ALA A 3 12.59 -1.65 -29.75
CA ALA A 3 12.36 -0.22 -29.56
C ALA A 3 11.04 0.07 -28.81
N ALA A 4 9.99 -0.72 -29.05
CA ALA A 4 8.72 -0.61 -28.32
C ALA A 4 8.88 -1.04 -26.86
N ARG A 5 9.66 -2.10 -26.62
CA ARG A 5 9.98 -2.58 -25.26
C ARG A 5 10.81 -1.55 -24.49
N THR A 6 11.84 -0.96 -25.12
CA THR A 6 12.62 0.12 -24.51
C THR A 6 11.75 1.31 -24.14
N PHE A 7 10.79 1.66 -25.00
CA PHE A 7 9.83 2.74 -24.75
C PHE A 7 8.90 2.40 -23.57
N ALA A 8 8.33 1.19 -23.54
CA ALA A 8 7.48 0.74 -22.44
C ALA A 8 8.25 0.69 -21.09
N GLY A 9 9.48 0.18 -21.10
CA GLY A 9 10.35 0.18 -19.93
C GLY A 9 10.64 1.60 -19.42
N ARG A 10 10.86 2.55 -20.34
CA ARG A 10 11.07 3.95 -19.95
C ARG A 10 9.84 4.60 -19.34
N ILE A 11 8.64 4.29 -19.85
CA ILE A 11 7.39 4.74 -19.23
C ILE A 11 7.28 4.22 -17.79
N ALA A 12 7.49 2.92 -17.61
CA ALA A 12 7.43 2.30 -16.28
C ALA A 12 8.44 2.93 -15.31
N GLU A 13 9.68 3.21 -15.78
CA GLU A 13 10.72 3.87 -14.99
C GLU A 13 10.31 5.29 -14.58
N SER A 14 9.78 6.09 -15.51
CA SER A 14 9.37 7.46 -15.22
C SER A 14 8.15 7.55 -14.31
N ILE A 15 7.19 6.61 -14.45
CA ILE A 15 6.06 6.51 -13.52
C ILE A 15 6.54 6.14 -12.13
N SER A 16 7.44 5.15 -12.02
CA SER A 16 8.02 4.74 -10.73
C SER A 16 8.84 5.86 -10.08
N GLY A 17 9.52 6.69 -10.88
CA GLY A 17 10.34 7.82 -10.43
C GLY A 17 9.62 9.18 -10.47
N ILE A 18 8.28 9.22 -10.52
CA ILE A 18 7.54 10.47 -10.74
C ILE A 18 7.80 11.52 -9.65
N HIS A 19 7.95 11.10 -8.40
CA HIS A 19 8.26 11.99 -7.29
C HIS A 19 9.62 12.68 -7.46
N GLU A 20 10.63 11.97 -7.98
CA GLU A 20 11.95 12.52 -8.26
C GLU A 20 11.88 13.53 -9.43
N ILE A 21 11.10 13.21 -10.46
CA ILE A 21 10.90 14.12 -11.59
C ILE A 21 10.22 15.42 -11.12
N HIS A 22 9.18 15.31 -10.28
CA HIS A 22 8.48 16.47 -9.71
C HIS A 22 9.38 17.25 -8.75
N GLY A 23 10.02 16.56 -7.79
CA GLY A 23 10.87 17.19 -6.78
C GLY A 23 12.07 17.94 -7.36
N ASN A 24 12.62 17.48 -8.49
CA ASN A 24 13.77 18.10 -9.15
C ASN A 24 13.39 18.97 -10.38
N GLY A 25 12.11 19.06 -10.75
CA GLY A 25 11.67 19.84 -11.93
C GLY A 25 12.20 19.31 -13.25
N ALA A 26 12.51 18.02 -13.35
CA ALA A 26 13.23 17.41 -14.47
C ALA A 26 12.38 17.16 -15.73
N TYR A 27 11.20 17.80 -15.86
CA TYR A 27 10.24 17.59 -16.95
C TYR A 27 10.83 17.73 -18.36
N ARG A 28 11.65 18.76 -18.58
CA ARG A 28 12.27 19.00 -19.91
C ARG A 28 13.30 17.94 -20.28
N ILE A 29 13.98 17.38 -19.28
CA ILE A 29 14.97 16.32 -19.50
C ILE A 29 14.26 15.04 -19.91
N GLU A 30 13.21 14.67 -19.18
CA GLU A 30 12.43 13.48 -19.46
C GLU A 30 11.71 13.60 -20.83
N ASN A 31 11.08 14.74 -21.13
CA ASN A 31 10.44 14.95 -22.42
C ASN A 31 11.41 14.76 -23.59
N ARG A 32 12.64 15.30 -23.52
CA ARG A 32 13.64 15.08 -24.59
C ARG A 32 14.00 13.61 -24.78
N LYS A 33 14.09 12.86 -23.69
CA LYS A 33 14.34 11.40 -23.74
C LYS A 33 13.19 10.69 -24.43
N TYR A 34 11.93 11.05 -24.10
CA TYR A 34 10.74 10.52 -24.76
C TYR A 34 10.70 10.86 -26.24
N ASP A 35 10.91 12.13 -26.61
CA ASP A 35 10.93 12.58 -28.00
C ASP A 35 11.92 11.76 -28.82
N SER A 36 13.14 11.53 -28.30
CA SER A 36 14.16 10.72 -28.98
C SER A 36 13.75 9.27 -29.20
N LEU A 37 13.04 8.67 -28.24
CA LEU A 37 12.53 7.29 -28.34
C LEU A 37 11.34 7.20 -29.29
N VAL A 38 10.44 8.18 -29.25
CA VAL A 38 9.29 8.28 -30.17
C VAL A 38 9.77 8.45 -31.59
N ASP A 39 10.73 9.33 -31.84
CA ASP A 39 11.33 9.53 -33.17
C ASP A 39 11.99 8.25 -33.72
N ARG A 40 12.68 7.51 -32.85
CA ARG A 40 13.26 6.21 -33.22
C ARG A 40 12.19 5.19 -33.57
N LEU A 41 11.14 5.09 -32.76
CA LEU A 41 9.99 4.22 -33.02
C LEU A 41 9.28 4.59 -34.32
N LEU A 42 9.06 5.90 -34.55
CA LEU A 42 8.41 6.41 -35.75
C LEU A 42 9.22 6.02 -37.00
N LYS A 43 10.53 6.25 -37.01
CA LYS A 43 11.41 5.86 -38.13
C LYS A 43 11.33 4.36 -38.41
N ILE A 44 11.42 3.52 -37.38
CA ILE A 44 11.31 2.06 -37.54
C ILE A 44 9.93 1.69 -38.12
N ARG A 45 8.87 2.29 -37.62
CA ARG A 45 7.50 2.01 -38.06
C ARG A 45 7.23 2.46 -39.49
N ILE A 46 7.79 3.61 -39.88
CA ILE A 46 7.71 4.08 -41.29
C ILE A 46 8.42 3.09 -42.22
N VAL A 47 9.66 2.71 -41.91
CA VAL A 47 10.42 1.75 -42.73
C VAL A 47 9.68 0.41 -42.81
N TRP A 48 9.20 -0.13 -41.72
CA TRP A 48 8.42 -1.36 -41.70
C TRP A 48 7.13 -1.26 -42.52
N SER A 49 6.41 -0.13 -42.39
CA SER A 49 5.19 0.12 -43.18
C SER A 49 5.48 0.22 -44.66
N LEU A 50 6.60 0.85 -45.06
CA LEU A 50 7.03 0.93 -46.47
C LEU A 50 7.34 -0.46 -47.02
N TYR A 51 8.06 -1.31 -46.29
CA TYR A 51 8.30 -2.69 -46.72
C TYR A 51 7.00 -3.48 -46.85
N ARG A 52 6.10 -3.40 -45.87
CA ARG A 52 4.79 -4.07 -45.91
C ARG A 52 3.95 -3.58 -47.11
N PHE A 53 3.95 -2.28 -47.32
CA PHE A 53 3.25 -1.69 -48.49
C PHE A 53 3.87 -2.16 -49.79
N GLY A 54 5.19 -2.19 -49.88
CA GLY A 54 5.92 -2.68 -51.05
C GLY A 54 5.57 -4.14 -51.39
N VAL A 55 5.57 -5.02 -50.39
CA VAL A 55 5.16 -6.42 -50.56
C VAL A 55 3.71 -6.52 -51.01
N LYS A 56 2.79 -5.76 -50.39
CA LYS A 56 1.37 -5.74 -50.77
C LYS A 56 1.17 -5.25 -52.20
N THR A 57 1.89 -4.21 -52.61
CA THR A 57 1.82 -3.66 -53.97
C THR A 57 2.37 -4.65 -54.99
N ALA A 58 3.52 -5.29 -54.70
CA ALA A 58 4.09 -6.31 -55.58
C ALA A 58 3.13 -7.52 -55.72
N THR A 59 2.58 -8.02 -54.60
CA THR A 59 1.59 -9.10 -54.65
C THR A 59 0.35 -8.70 -55.44
N GLY A 60 -0.18 -7.49 -55.26
CA GLY A 60 -1.31 -6.97 -56.07
C GLY A 60 -1.00 -6.84 -57.54
N PHE A 61 0.21 -6.40 -57.88
CA PHE A 61 0.68 -6.34 -59.28
C PHE A 61 0.72 -7.72 -59.92
N PHE A 62 1.35 -8.71 -59.28
CA PHE A 62 1.42 -10.07 -59.82
C PHE A 62 0.04 -10.74 -59.90
N THR A 63 -0.84 -10.49 -58.93
CA THR A 63 -2.21 -10.97 -58.93
C THR A 63 -3.01 -10.39 -60.13
N GLY A 64 -2.82 -9.09 -60.46
CA GLY A 64 -3.47 -8.44 -61.59
C GLY A 64 -2.87 -8.81 -62.94
N LEU A 65 -1.56 -9.12 -62.99
CA LEU A 65 -0.85 -9.50 -64.22
C LEU A 65 -1.39 -10.80 -64.81
N GLY A 66 -1.79 -11.75 -63.98
CA GLY A 66 -2.30 -13.04 -64.42
C GLY A 66 -3.57 -12.92 -65.27
N PRO A 67 -4.67 -12.34 -64.79
CA PRO A 67 -5.87 -12.09 -65.60
C PRO A 67 -5.57 -11.30 -66.88
N PHE A 68 -4.71 -10.28 -66.79
CA PHE A 68 -4.30 -9.51 -67.96
C PHE A 68 -3.68 -10.37 -69.07
N LEU A 69 -2.73 -11.25 -68.69
CA LEU A 69 -2.10 -12.16 -69.68
C LEU A 69 -3.10 -13.18 -70.25
N VAL A 70 -4.00 -13.72 -69.41
CA VAL A 70 -5.04 -14.63 -69.86
C VAL A 70 -5.99 -13.94 -70.88
N PHE A 71 -6.39 -12.69 -70.57
CA PHE A 71 -7.21 -11.92 -71.53
C PHE A 71 -6.45 -11.58 -72.81
N MET A 72 -5.21 -11.16 -72.73
CA MET A 72 -4.40 -10.77 -73.88
C MET A 72 -4.10 -11.96 -74.80
N ILE A 73 -3.59 -13.06 -74.23
CA ILE A 73 -3.19 -14.25 -74.97
C ILE A 73 -4.43 -15.06 -75.39
N GLY A 74 -5.30 -15.34 -74.41
CA GLY A 74 -6.50 -16.14 -74.59
C GLY A 74 -7.52 -15.44 -75.53
N GLY A 75 -7.70 -14.11 -75.37
CA GLY A 75 -8.50 -13.29 -76.32
C GLY A 75 -7.98 -13.32 -77.74
N PHE A 76 -6.66 -13.20 -77.94
CA PHE A 76 -6.03 -13.31 -79.24
C PHE A 76 -6.24 -14.70 -79.83
N LEU A 77 -6.13 -15.79 -79.10
CA LEU A 77 -6.38 -17.14 -79.56
C LEU A 77 -7.87 -17.38 -79.86
N THR A 78 -8.78 -16.77 -79.14
CA THR A 78 -10.22 -16.82 -79.36
C THR A 78 -10.59 -16.11 -80.66
N ILE A 79 -10.00 -14.96 -80.94
CA ILE A 79 -10.19 -14.22 -82.19
C ILE A 79 -9.69 -15.04 -83.40
N LYS A 80 -8.60 -15.80 -83.22
CA LYS A 80 -8.08 -16.72 -84.26
C LYS A 80 -8.88 -18.03 -84.37
N GLY A 81 -9.92 -18.25 -83.57
CA GLY A 81 -10.72 -19.47 -83.61
C GLY A 81 -10.01 -20.70 -82.99
N GLN A 82 -8.90 -20.51 -82.29
CA GLN A 82 -8.11 -21.59 -81.67
C GLN A 82 -8.50 -21.87 -80.22
N LEU A 83 -9.32 -21.01 -79.60
CA LEU A 83 -9.83 -21.17 -78.20
C LEU A 83 -11.30 -20.76 -78.20
N GLU A 84 -12.14 -21.56 -77.51
CA GLU A 84 -13.54 -21.22 -77.34
C GLU A 84 -13.70 -20.19 -76.19
N LEU A 85 -14.70 -19.30 -76.31
CA LEU A 85 -14.98 -18.26 -75.34
C LEU A 85 -15.25 -18.85 -73.92
N GLY A 86 -15.94 -20.00 -73.83
CA GLY A 86 -16.19 -20.72 -72.61
C GLY A 86 -14.90 -21.19 -71.91
N ALA A 87 -13.91 -21.64 -72.70
CA ALA A 87 -12.60 -22.02 -72.18
C ALA A 87 -11.82 -20.82 -71.58
N LEU A 88 -11.90 -19.65 -72.24
CA LEU A 88 -11.29 -18.41 -71.75
C LEU A 88 -11.83 -17.99 -70.36
N VAL A 89 -13.16 -18.05 -70.22
CA VAL A 89 -13.83 -17.73 -68.96
C VAL A 89 -13.47 -18.76 -67.87
N ALA A 90 -13.40 -20.06 -68.28
CA ALA A 90 -12.97 -21.11 -67.32
C ALA A 90 -11.52 -20.90 -66.83
N PHE A 91 -10.59 -20.51 -67.74
CA PHE A 91 -9.20 -20.17 -67.31
C PHE A 91 -9.14 -18.97 -66.40
N LEU A 92 -9.92 -17.92 -66.59
CA LEU A 92 -10.01 -16.77 -65.71
C LEU A 92 -10.49 -17.17 -64.30
N SER A 93 -11.60 -17.92 -64.26
CA SER A 93 -12.14 -18.39 -62.97
C SER A 93 -11.20 -19.35 -62.25
N ALA A 94 -10.50 -20.22 -62.99
CA ALA A 94 -9.50 -21.10 -62.39
C ALA A 94 -8.31 -20.31 -61.81
N GLN A 95 -7.88 -19.26 -62.51
CA GLN A 95 -6.78 -18.41 -62.05
C GLN A 95 -7.14 -17.63 -60.78
N GLU A 96 -8.33 -17.02 -60.72
CA GLU A 96 -8.78 -16.34 -59.48
C GLU A 96 -8.78 -17.28 -58.29
N ARG A 97 -9.29 -18.50 -58.45
CA ARG A 97 -9.28 -19.51 -57.39
C ARG A 97 -7.90 -19.99 -56.95
N LEU A 98 -6.90 -19.88 -57.82
CA LEU A 98 -5.49 -20.23 -57.53
C LEU A 98 -4.78 -19.14 -56.70
N PHE A 99 -5.15 -17.87 -56.87
CA PHE A 99 -4.50 -16.76 -56.20
C PHE A 99 -4.95 -16.58 -54.75
N ASP A 100 -6.19 -16.93 -54.38
CA ASP A 100 -6.67 -16.77 -53.02
C ASP A 100 -5.89 -17.65 -52.04
N PRO A 101 -5.69 -18.97 -52.24
CA PRO A 101 -4.84 -19.78 -51.38
C PRO A 101 -3.39 -19.30 -51.31
N TRP A 102 -2.85 -18.75 -52.43
CA TRP A 102 -1.50 -18.21 -52.45
C TRP A 102 -1.36 -16.96 -51.58
N LYS A 103 -2.34 -16.09 -51.61
CA LYS A 103 -2.39 -14.91 -50.73
C LYS A 103 -2.49 -15.28 -49.29
N GLU A 104 -3.37 -16.23 -48.95
CA GLU A 104 -3.49 -16.77 -47.56
C GLU A 104 -2.18 -17.40 -47.07
N LEU A 105 -1.45 -18.09 -47.95
CA LEU A 105 -0.16 -18.70 -47.64
C LEU A 105 0.91 -17.64 -47.32
N ILE A 106 0.94 -16.54 -48.05
CA ILE A 106 1.85 -15.41 -47.80
C ILE A 106 1.49 -14.74 -46.45
N GLU A 107 0.21 -14.49 -46.20
CA GLU A 107 -0.26 -13.91 -44.93
C GLU A 107 0.07 -14.84 -43.76
N PHE A 108 -0.21 -16.15 -43.90
CA PHE A 108 0.16 -17.16 -42.90
C PHE A 108 1.67 -17.17 -42.66
N TYR A 109 2.50 -17.13 -43.67
CA TYR A 109 3.96 -17.11 -43.51
C TYR A 109 4.43 -15.89 -42.74
N GLN A 110 3.82 -14.70 -42.95
CA GLN A 110 4.14 -13.50 -42.16
C GLN A 110 3.77 -13.69 -40.71
N VAL A 111 2.56 -14.18 -40.41
CA VAL A 111 2.11 -14.46 -39.03
C VAL A 111 2.99 -15.51 -38.38
N TYR A 112 3.38 -16.56 -39.10
CA TYR A 112 4.30 -17.60 -38.62
C TYR A 112 5.67 -17.03 -38.25
N GLN A 113 6.24 -16.16 -39.10
CA GLN A 113 7.54 -15.54 -38.79
C GLN A 113 7.48 -14.60 -37.59
N ASP A 114 6.42 -13.79 -37.47
CA ASP A 114 6.20 -12.94 -36.31
C ASP A 114 6.02 -13.78 -35.02
N GLY A 115 5.25 -14.85 -35.11
CA GLY A 115 5.05 -15.80 -34.02
C GLY A 115 6.35 -16.51 -33.60
N LYS A 116 7.14 -16.97 -34.60
CA LYS A 116 8.44 -17.63 -34.36
C LYS A 116 9.41 -16.69 -33.63
N ILE A 117 9.55 -15.44 -34.09
CA ILE A 117 10.44 -14.45 -33.47
C ILE A 117 9.99 -14.16 -32.03
N ASN A 118 8.70 -14.01 -31.82
CA ASN A 118 8.18 -13.76 -30.47
C ASN A 118 8.39 -14.98 -29.56
N TYR A 119 8.17 -16.20 -30.08
CA TYR A 119 8.42 -17.44 -29.35
C TYR A 119 9.90 -17.59 -28.96
N GLU A 120 10.83 -17.47 -29.94
CA GLU A 120 12.27 -17.56 -29.72
C GLU A 120 12.74 -16.58 -28.64
N ARG A 121 12.26 -15.33 -28.69
CA ARG A 121 12.58 -14.32 -27.69
C ARG A 121 11.97 -14.60 -26.32
N THR A 122 10.77 -15.17 -26.29
CA THR A 122 10.16 -15.59 -25.03
C THR A 122 10.96 -16.72 -24.42
N MET A 123 11.31 -17.72 -25.23
CA MET A 123 12.11 -18.87 -24.76
C MET A 123 13.53 -18.47 -24.32
N GLU A 124 14.13 -17.43 -24.91
CA GLU A 124 15.42 -16.89 -24.45
C GLU A 124 15.42 -16.52 -22.95
N TYR A 125 14.25 -16.13 -22.42
CA TYR A 125 14.07 -15.84 -20.98
C TYR A 125 13.66 -17.05 -20.14
N PHE A 126 12.94 -18.01 -20.72
CA PHE A 126 12.38 -19.15 -19.99
C PHE A 126 13.22 -20.42 -20.14
N ASP A 127 13.98 -20.56 -21.22
CA ASP A 127 14.88 -21.71 -21.47
C ASP A 127 16.27 -21.47 -20.85
N VAL A 128 16.26 -21.04 -19.58
CA VAL A 128 17.48 -20.85 -18.77
C VAL A 128 17.49 -21.94 -17.71
N GLU A 129 18.55 -22.72 -17.65
CA GLU A 129 18.73 -23.68 -16.55
C GLU A 129 18.76 -22.92 -15.21
N PRO A 130 17.91 -23.30 -14.24
CA PRO A 130 17.93 -22.67 -12.94
C PRO A 130 19.29 -22.97 -12.25
N GLU A 131 19.87 -21.97 -11.62
CA GLU A 131 21.14 -22.10 -10.89
C GLU A 131 21.09 -23.19 -9.81
N HIS A 132 19.91 -23.39 -9.22
CA HIS A 132 19.60 -24.43 -8.25
C HIS A 132 18.27 -25.07 -8.59
N ALA A 133 18.13 -26.38 -8.44
CA ALA A 133 16.86 -27.07 -8.60
C ALA A 133 15.82 -26.49 -7.61
N ILE A 134 14.58 -26.31 -8.06
CA ILE A 134 13.51 -25.76 -7.23
C ILE A 134 13.08 -26.80 -6.20
N GLU A 135 12.83 -28.04 -6.66
CA GLU A 135 12.37 -29.16 -5.84
C GLU A 135 13.26 -30.39 -6.03
N PRO A 136 13.40 -31.24 -5.01
CA PRO A 136 14.10 -32.52 -5.17
C PRO A 136 13.22 -33.45 -6.03
N LYS A 137 13.87 -34.21 -6.95
CA LYS A 137 13.15 -35.08 -7.88
C LYS A 137 12.76 -36.45 -7.27
N ASP A 138 13.60 -36.98 -6.40
CA ASP A 138 13.51 -38.39 -5.95
C ASP A 138 13.53 -38.55 -4.41
N ARG A 139 13.30 -37.49 -3.68
CA ARG A 139 13.30 -37.46 -2.22
C ARG A 139 12.45 -36.33 -1.66
N ASP A 140 12.07 -36.45 -0.42
CA ASP A 140 11.48 -35.33 0.33
C ASP A 140 12.53 -34.22 0.62
N PRO A 141 12.07 -32.99 0.88
CA PRO A 141 12.93 -31.91 1.32
C PRO A 141 13.68 -32.28 2.60
N LEU A 142 14.96 -31.88 2.66
CA LEU A 142 15.81 -32.22 3.79
C LEU A 142 15.52 -31.35 5.01
N GLU A 143 15.52 -31.99 6.18
CA GLU A 143 15.72 -31.29 7.45
C GLU A 143 17.24 -31.20 7.72
N LEU A 144 17.74 -29.97 7.83
CA LEU A 144 19.14 -29.67 8.03
C LEU A 144 19.42 -29.29 9.49
N ALA A 145 20.63 -29.56 9.98
CA ALA A 145 21.08 -28.96 11.23
C ALA A 145 21.33 -27.46 11.04
N GLY A 146 21.18 -26.69 12.11
CA GLY A 146 21.26 -25.22 12.07
C GLY A 146 22.70 -24.67 11.99
N SER A 147 23.77 -25.49 11.92
CA SER A 147 25.14 -24.98 11.81
C SER A 147 25.43 -24.44 10.42
N VAL A 148 26.25 -23.38 10.35
CA VAL A 148 26.68 -22.75 9.10
C VAL A 148 28.21 -22.67 9.07
N GLU A 149 28.83 -23.25 8.05
CA GLU A 149 30.26 -23.16 7.83
C GLU A 149 30.57 -22.61 6.45
N VAL A 150 31.41 -21.59 6.39
CA VAL A 150 31.83 -20.90 5.16
C VAL A 150 33.35 -21.08 5.04
N ARG A 151 33.82 -21.62 3.89
CA ARG A 151 35.22 -21.88 3.62
C ARG A 151 35.67 -21.21 2.34
N ASP A 152 36.65 -20.33 2.45
CA ASP A 152 37.31 -19.61 1.35
C ASP A 152 36.36 -18.99 0.33
N LEU A 153 35.21 -18.45 0.84
CA LEU A 153 34.15 -17.95 0.01
C LEU A 153 34.54 -16.67 -0.72
N SER A 154 34.36 -16.70 -2.03
CA SER A 154 34.64 -15.56 -2.91
C SER A 154 33.46 -15.30 -3.82
N PHE A 155 33.13 -13.99 -4.02
CA PHE A 155 32.09 -13.55 -4.94
C PHE A 155 32.63 -12.43 -5.80
N VAL A 156 32.64 -12.66 -7.11
CA VAL A 156 33.09 -11.72 -8.13
C VAL A 156 31.91 -11.41 -9.04
N THR A 157 31.61 -10.12 -9.27
CA THR A 157 30.56 -9.72 -10.20
C THR A 157 30.97 -9.97 -11.65
N ASP A 158 29.99 -9.96 -12.58
CA ASP A 158 30.24 -10.07 -14.03
C ASP A 158 31.17 -8.96 -14.56
N THR A 159 31.24 -7.85 -13.86
CA THR A 159 32.16 -6.72 -14.17
C THR A 159 33.57 -6.90 -13.59
N GLY A 160 33.85 -8.02 -12.91
CA GLY A 160 35.16 -8.33 -12.31
C GLY A 160 35.42 -7.70 -10.95
N ILE A 161 34.41 -7.16 -10.28
CA ILE A 161 34.56 -6.56 -8.95
C ILE A 161 34.43 -7.64 -7.89
N HIS A 162 35.44 -7.76 -7.04
CA HIS A 162 35.46 -8.68 -5.89
C HIS A 162 34.64 -8.08 -4.75
N LEU A 163 33.44 -8.62 -4.47
CA LEU A 163 32.60 -8.23 -3.34
C LEU A 163 32.88 -9.06 -2.09
N LEU A 164 33.29 -10.34 -2.26
CA LEU A 164 33.80 -11.19 -1.19
C LEU A 164 35.11 -11.82 -1.65
N ASP A 165 36.08 -11.94 -0.73
CA ASP A 165 37.42 -12.44 -1.01
C ASP A 165 37.97 -13.29 0.15
N GLY A 166 37.87 -14.62 0.02
CA GLY A 166 38.43 -15.58 0.97
C GLY A 166 37.77 -15.56 2.35
N ILE A 167 36.43 -15.45 2.41
CA ILE A 167 35.70 -15.46 3.68
C ILE A 167 35.73 -16.85 4.32
N ASN A 168 36.13 -16.88 5.59
CA ASN A 168 36.11 -18.08 6.43
C ASN A 168 35.34 -17.77 7.73
N MET A 169 34.32 -18.57 8.03
CA MET A 169 33.56 -18.47 9.30
C MET A 169 32.84 -19.79 9.60
N SER A 170 32.57 -20.02 10.87
CA SER A 170 31.81 -21.17 11.36
C SER A 170 30.89 -20.74 12.46
N LEU A 171 29.61 -21.15 12.40
CA LEU A 171 28.59 -20.93 13.42
C LEU A 171 28.01 -22.25 13.87
N GLN A 172 27.90 -22.42 15.17
CA GLN A 172 27.20 -23.57 15.75
C GLN A 172 25.71 -23.39 15.68
N GLU A 173 24.95 -24.46 15.77
CA GLU A 173 23.51 -24.43 15.86
C GLU A 173 23.04 -23.57 17.04
N GLY A 174 22.13 -22.62 16.78
CA GLY A 174 21.59 -21.69 17.78
C GLY A 174 22.51 -20.53 18.16
N GLU A 175 23.65 -20.37 17.47
CA GLU A 175 24.58 -19.25 17.69
C GLU A 175 24.12 -18.00 16.90
N HIS A 176 24.23 -16.83 17.51
CA HIS A 176 23.84 -15.56 16.91
C HIS A 176 25.07 -14.73 16.51
N LEU A 177 25.19 -14.43 15.21
CA LEU A 177 26.27 -13.62 14.64
C LEU A 177 25.77 -12.26 14.17
N ALA A 178 26.45 -11.19 14.59
CA ALA A 178 26.30 -9.87 14.03
C ALA A 178 27.38 -9.60 12.97
N LEU A 179 26.98 -9.25 11.75
CA LEU A 179 27.86 -8.77 10.68
C LEU A 179 27.88 -7.24 10.71
N VAL A 180 29.04 -6.66 10.99
CA VAL A 180 29.23 -5.21 11.09
C VAL A 180 30.35 -4.73 10.16
N GLY A 181 30.40 -3.43 9.86
CA GLY A 181 31.41 -2.81 9.00
C GLY A 181 30.83 -1.69 8.16
N PHE A 182 31.69 -1.00 7.42
CA PHE A 182 31.26 0.12 6.57
C PHE A 182 30.30 -0.32 5.44
N SER A 183 29.56 0.65 4.90
CA SER A 183 28.75 0.39 3.69
C SER A 183 29.65 -0.09 2.55
N GLY A 184 29.18 -1.07 1.77
CA GLY A 184 29.93 -1.68 0.68
C GLY A 184 31.03 -2.67 1.12
N SER A 185 31.08 -3.08 2.41
CA SER A 185 32.08 -4.07 2.87
C SER A 185 31.74 -5.54 2.54
N GLY A 186 30.59 -5.82 1.91
CA GLY A 186 30.18 -7.18 1.50
C GLY A 186 29.22 -7.89 2.44
N LYS A 187 28.74 -7.26 3.52
CA LYS A 187 27.85 -7.88 4.54
C LYS A 187 26.58 -8.50 3.94
N SER A 188 25.81 -7.69 3.22
CA SER A 188 24.57 -8.15 2.56
C SER A 188 24.86 -9.19 1.48
N THR A 189 25.98 -9.07 0.76
CA THR A 189 26.41 -10.07 -0.22
C THR A 189 26.70 -11.42 0.45
N LEU A 190 27.37 -11.43 1.61
CA LEU A 190 27.59 -12.64 2.39
C LEU A 190 26.27 -13.25 2.87
N ALA A 191 25.37 -12.43 3.41
CA ALA A 191 24.04 -12.86 3.83
C ALA A 191 23.24 -13.49 2.67
N LEU A 192 23.27 -12.89 1.49
CA LEU A 192 22.60 -13.39 0.28
C LEU A 192 23.24 -14.69 -0.25
N CYS A 193 24.57 -14.84 -0.15
CA CYS A 193 25.24 -16.10 -0.50
C CYS A 193 24.85 -17.23 0.47
N ILE A 194 24.82 -16.98 1.78
CA ILE A 194 24.38 -17.97 2.78
C ILE A 194 22.90 -18.33 2.54
N GLY A 195 22.08 -17.34 2.15
CA GLY A 195 20.66 -17.55 1.79
C GLY A 195 20.41 -18.26 0.46
N GLN A 196 21.48 -18.68 -0.26
CA GLN A 196 21.38 -19.23 -1.62
C GLN A 196 20.62 -18.29 -2.60
N LEU A 197 20.64 -16.98 -2.33
CA LEU A 197 20.04 -15.96 -3.19
C LEU A 197 21.05 -15.43 -4.22
N TYR A 198 22.36 -15.54 -3.91
CA TYR A 198 23.45 -15.28 -4.85
C TYR A 198 24.33 -16.52 -4.97
N LYS A 199 24.73 -16.83 -6.20
CA LYS A 199 25.66 -17.91 -6.48
C LYS A 199 27.10 -17.38 -6.34
N TYR A 200 27.84 -17.90 -5.36
CA TYR A 200 29.23 -17.53 -5.15
C TYR A 200 30.15 -18.07 -6.27
N THR A 201 31.30 -17.43 -6.48
CA THR A 201 32.23 -17.75 -7.57
C THR A 201 33.35 -18.68 -7.13
N GLY A 202 33.60 -18.82 -5.83
CA GLY A 202 34.65 -19.72 -5.28
C GLY A 202 34.38 -20.02 -3.82
N GLY A 203 34.99 -21.10 -3.33
CA GLY A 203 34.81 -21.59 -1.96
C GLY A 203 33.60 -22.50 -1.78
N SER A 204 33.17 -22.70 -0.55
CA SER A 204 32.00 -23.53 -0.21
C SER A 204 31.25 -23.00 1.00
N ILE A 205 29.94 -23.24 1.05
CA ILE A 205 29.08 -22.99 2.19
C ILE A 205 28.38 -24.30 2.56
N MET A 206 28.54 -24.70 3.82
CA MET A 206 27.92 -25.89 4.39
C MET A 206 26.80 -25.47 5.34
N ILE A 207 25.65 -26.12 5.26
CA ILE A 207 24.57 -26.03 6.24
C ILE A 207 24.39 -27.43 6.82
N GLY A 208 24.65 -27.54 8.13
CA GLY A 208 24.82 -28.85 8.74
C GLY A 208 25.98 -29.61 8.08
N ASP A 209 25.68 -30.77 7.53
CA ASP A 209 26.62 -31.64 6.81
C ASP A 209 26.52 -31.54 5.27
N LYS A 210 25.67 -30.60 4.74
CA LYS A 210 25.38 -30.50 3.31
C LYS A 210 25.92 -29.22 2.72
N GLU A 211 26.55 -29.33 1.55
CA GLU A 211 26.95 -28.16 0.77
C GLU A 211 25.73 -27.52 0.08
N ILE A 212 25.65 -26.20 0.20
CA ILE A 212 24.50 -25.41 -0.29
C ILE A 212 24.31 -25.52 -1.81
N SER A 213 25.37 -25.72 -2.57
CA SER A 213 25.33 -25.91 -4.03
C SER A 213 24.54 -27.16 -4.46
N GLY A 214 24.48 -28.18 -3.59
CA GLY A 214 23.73 -29.42 -3.81
C GLY A 214 22.30 -29.40 -3.26
N LEU A 215 21.90 -28.33 -2.58
CA LEU A 215 20.57 -28.19 -2.00
C LEU A 215 19.60 -27.54 -2.99
N THR A 216 18.35 -28.02 -2.98
CA THR A 216 17.26 -27.39 -3.74
C THR A 216 16.71 -26.16 -3.02
N LYS A 217 15.98 -25.31 -3.74
CA LYS A 217 15.29 -24.16 -3.12
C LYS A 217 14.32 -24.61 -2.02
N LYS A 218 13.63 -25.74 -2.21
CA LYS A 218 12.71 -26.30 -1.22
C LYS A 218 13.44 -26.74 0.06
N ASP A 219 14.64 -27.36 -0.05
CA ASP A 219 15.47 -27.68 1.13
C ASP A 219 15.81 -26.40 1.91
N MET A 220 16.18 -25.33 1.20
CA MET A 220 16.48 -24.04 1.83
C MET A 220 15.25 -23.42 2.49
N VAL A 221 14.11 -23.39 1.79
CA VAL A 221 12.88 -22.84 2.33
C VAL A 221 12.47 -23.57 3.61
N ASN A 222 12.59 -24.88 3.71
CA ASN A 222 12.21 -25.63 4.90
C ASN A 222 13.04 -25.26 6.15
N ASN A 223 14.32 -24.92 5.95
CA ASN A 223 15.28 -24.75 7.06
C ASN A 223 15.63 -23.28 7.33
N MET A 224 15.44 -22.38 6.36
CA MET A 224 15.96 -21.02 6.43
C MET A 224 14.84 -19.99 6.27
N GLY A 225 14.95 -18.88 7.03
CA GLY A 225 14.17 -17.67 6.89
C GLY A 225 15.06 -16.49 6.52
N PHE A 226 14.62 -15.67 5.59
CA PHE A 226 15.33 -14.48 5.16
C PHE A 226 14.45 -13.23 5.29
N VAL A 227 14.96 -12.21 5.99
CA VAL A 227 14.32 -10.89 6.08
C VAL A 227 15.24 -9.87 5.42
N ALA A 228 14.81 -9.31 4.31
CA ALA A 228 15.57 -8.32 3.55
C ALA A 228 15.51 -6.93 4.19
N GLN A 229 16.46 -6.06 3.85
CA GLN A 229 16.49 -4.65 4.23
C GLN A 229 15.23 -3.90 3.76
N SER A 230 14.81 -4.12 2.53
CA SER A 230 13.57 -3.61 1.96
C SER A 230 12.68 -4.80 1.61
N PRO A 231 11.84 -5.27 2.54
CA PRO A 231 11.04 -6.46 2.32
C PRO A 231 9.97 -6.21 1.26
N PHE A 232 9.76 -7.21 0.40
CA PHE A 232 8.68 -7.16 -0.57
C PHE A 232 7.37 -7.62 0.09
N ILE A 233 6.36 -6.76 0.03
CA ILE A 233 5.00 -7.05 0.47
C ILE A 233 4.15 -7.31 -0.77
N PHE A 234 3.53 -8.49 -0.82
CA PHE A 234 2.68 -8.87 -1.94
C PHE A 234 1.32 -8.16 -1.82
N ASP A 235 0.73 -7.84 -2.97
CA ASP A 235 -0.65 -7.34 -3.02
C ASP A 235 -1.59 -8.42 -2.46
N GLY A 236 -2.54 -8.00 -1.63
CA GLY A 236 -3.43 -8.90 -0.90
C GLY A 236 -3.65 -8.44 0.54
N THR A 237 -4.02 -9.36 1.41
CA THR A 237 -4.31 -9.10 2.82
C THR A 237 -3.05 -9.19 3.70
N ILE A 238 -3.15 -8.68 4.93
CA ILE A 238 -2.13 -8.89 5.97
C ILE A 238 -1.98 -10.39 6.26
N GLU A 239 -3.08 -11.12 6.38
CA GLU A 239 -3.09 -12.56 6.62
C GLU A 239 -2.34 -13.34 5.54
N GLU A 240 -2.67 -13.11 4.26
CA GLU A 240 -1.97 -13.73 3.13
C GLU A 240 -0.47 -13.46 3.16
N ASN A 241 -0.07 -12.25 3.52
CA ASN A 241 1.34 -11.89 3.65
C ASN A 241 2.04 -12.57 4.84
N ILE A 242 1.38 -12.75 5.98
CA ILE A 242 1.95 -13.43 7.15
C ILE A 242 2.08 -14.93 6.87
N LEU A 243 1.06 -15.55 6.31
CA LEU A 243 1.01 -16.98 6.03
C LEU A 243 1.94 -17.40 4.86
N TYR A 244 2.35 -16.46 4.00
CA TYR A 244 3.08 -16.72 2.77
C TYR A 244 4.25 -17.69 2.92
N SER A 245 5.11 -17.52 3.93
CA SER A 245 6.28 -18.36 4.14
C SER A 245 5.95 -19.71 4.80
N SER A 246 4.92 -19.75 5.64
CA SER A 246 4.48 -20.98 6.32
C SER A 246 3.75 -21.89 5.35
N LEU A 247 2.86 -21.35 4.52
CA LEU A 247 2.18 -22.12 3.46
C LEU A 247 3.19 -22.65 2.43
N ALA A 248 4.19 -21.86 2.04
CA ALA A 248 5.25 -22.31 1.13
C ALA A 248 6.10 -23.45 1.71
N LYS A 249 6.22 -23.55 3.04
CA LYS A 249 6.88 -24.69 3.70
C LYS A 249 6.02 -25.95 3.59
N ILE A 250 4.72 -25.85 3.80
CA ILE A 250 3.77 -26.97 3.77
C ILE A 250 3.56 -27.47 2.34
N ASP A 251 3.42 -26.56 1.37
CA ASP A 251 3.18 -26.91 -0.03
C ASP A 251 4.33 -27.74 -0.62
N GLY A 252 3.99 -28.86 -1.29
CA GLY A 252 4.97 -29.78 -1.90
C GLY A 252 5.73 -30.70 -0.93
N ASN A 253 5.31 -30.82 0.32
CA ASN A 253 5.87 -31.81 1.25
C ASN A 253 4.92 -33.04 1.26
N SER A 254 5.39 -34.21 0.84
CA SER A 254 4.58 -35.44 0.81
C SER A 254 4.17 -35.93 2.22
N GLN A 255 4.85 -35.46 3.28
CA GLN A 255 4.48 -35.67 4.68
C GLN A 255 3.56 -34.57 5.23
N ALA A 256 3.20 -33.57 4.42
CA ALA A 256 2.38 -32.40 4.83
C ALA A 256 0.92 -32.74 5.18
N GLU A 257 0.44 -33.96 4.97
CA GLU A 257 -0.85 -34.41 5.51
C GLU A 257 -0.92 -34.34 7.05
N GLU A 258 0.24 -34.25 7.75
CA GLU A 258 0.33 -34.10 9.20
C GLU A 258 0.68 -32.66 9.67
N GLU A 259 1.24 -31.78 8.80
CA GLU A 259 1.52 -30.38 9.17
C GLU A 259 0.28 -29.52 8.94
N GLN A 260 -0.42 -29.14 10.01
CA GLN A 260 -1.53 -28.22 9.95
C GLN A 260 -1.05 -26.79 9.69
N PRO A 261 -1.82 -25.99 8.92
CA PRO A 261 -1.51 -24.56 8.76
C PRO A 261 -1.52 -23.86 10.13
N PRO A 262 -0.76 -22.76 10.28
CA PRO A 262 -0.76 -22.01 11.53
C PRO A 262 -2.18 -21.61 11.95
N THR A 263 -2.46 -21.75 13.23
CA THR A 263 -3.75 -21.38 13.82
C THR A 263 -3.84 -19.86 14.02
N LEU A 264 -5.04 -19.35 14.27
CA LEU A 264 -5.26 -17.95 14.62
C LEU A 264 -4.41 -17.55 15.85
N ASP A 265 -4.32 -18.42 16.85
CA ASP A 265 -3.50 -18.19 18.06
C ASP A 265 -2.02 -18.04 17.72
N ASP A 266 -1.48 -18.86 16.81
CA ASP A 266 -0.10 -18.75 16.36
C ASP A 266 0.15 -17.40 15.66
N ILE A 267 -0.79 -16.97 14.82
CA ILE A 267 -0.72 -15.68 14.14
C ILE A 267 -0.77 -14.54 15.17
N ILE A 268 -1.72 -14.54 16.07
CA ILE A 268 -1.86 -13.53 17.13
C ILE A 268 -0.58 -13.48 17.98
N ALA A 269 -0.02 -14.63 18.35
CA ALA A 269 1.22 -14.70 19.11
C ALA A 269 2.39 -14.02 18.38
N VAL A 270 2.51 -14.23 17.07
CA VAL A 270 3.55 -13.60 16.23
C VAL A 270 3.29 -12.11 16.02
N LEU A 271 2.03 -11.71 15.84
CA LEU A 271 1.65 -10.28 15.78
C LEU A 271 2.07 -9.53 17.06
N HIS A 272 1.83 -10.14 18.23
CA HIS A 272 2.30 -9.59 19.50
C HIS A 272 3.81 -9.51 19.60
N GLN A 273 4.52 -10.57 19.20
CA GLN A 273 5.98 -10.61 19.22
C GLN A 273 6.60 -9.48 18.40
N THR A 274 6.16 -9.31 17.17
CA THR A 274 6.72 -8.33 16.24
C THR A 274 6.23 -6.90 16.49
N GLY A 275 5.20 -6.75 17.34
CA GLY A 275 4.60 -5.46 17.66
C GLY A 275 3.74 -4.86 16.55
N ILE A 276 3.33 -5.67 15.56
CA ILE A 276 2.35 -5.25 14.55
C ILE A 276 0.90 -5.43 15.02
N PHE A 277 0.70 -6.11 16.15
CA PHE A 277 -0.61 -6.39 16.73
C PHE A 277 -1.50 -5.15 16.85
N VAL A 278 -0.94 -4.05 17.38
CA VAL A 278 -1.69 -2.78 17.55
C VAL A 278 -2.07 -2.18 16.21
N ASP A 279 -1.21 -2.32 15.20
CA ASP A 279 -1.49 -1.85 13.85
C ASP A 279 -2.65 -2.65 13.23
N VAL A 280 -2.63 -3.99 13.36
CA VAL A 280 -3.70 -4.88 12.87
C VAL A 280 -5.02 -4.61 13.60
N LEU A 281 -4.98 -4.45 14.92
CA LEU A 281 -6.16 -4.07 15.72
C LEU A 281 -6.77 -2.75 15.22
N ARG A 282 -5.93 -1.75 14.94
CA ARG A 282 -6.40 -0.47 14.38
C ARG A 282 -7.02 -0.64 13.00
N PHE A 283 -6.46 -1.49 12.15
CA PHE A 283 -7.07 -1.78 10.85
C PHE A 283 -8.45 -2.42 11.01
N GLY A 284 -8.60 -3.37 11.94
CA GLY A 284 -9.89 -3.97 12.27
C GLY A 284 -10.89 -2.95 12.82
N LEU A 285 -10.48 -2.14 13.78
CA LEU A 285 -11.33 -1.08 14.35
C LEU A 285 -11.74 -0.02 13.32
N ASN A 286 -10.90 0.26 12.32
CA ASN A 286 -11.20 1.20 11.24
C ASN A 286 -11.95 0.56 10.06
N ALA A 287 -12.25 -0.72 10.11
CA ALA A 287 -13.06 -1.38 9.10
C ALA A 287 -14.51 -0.90 9.13
N ILE A 288 -15.12 -0.84 7.95
CA ILE A 288 -16.54 -0.56 7.76
C ILE A 288 -17.22 -1.89 7.41
N LEU A 289 -18.21 -2.29 8.22
CA LEU A 289 -18.94 -3.52 7.99
C LEU A 289 -20.01 -3.34 6.91
N THR A 290 -20.26 -4.40 6.13
CA THR A 290 -21.34 -4.44 5.13
C THR A 290 -22.57 -5.12 5.70
N HIS A 291 -23.77 -4.75 5.19
CA HIS A 291 -25.07 -5.25 5.70
C HIS A 291 -25.24 -6.78 5.68
N ASP A 292 -24.56 -7.49 4.77
CA ASP A 292 -24.94 -8.85 4.41
C ASP A 292 -24.24 -9.98 5.20
N LYS A 293 -23.25 -9.68 6.05
CA LYS A 293 -22.38 -10.74 6.59
C LYS A 293 -22.16 -10.79 8.11
N ASN A 294 -22.59 -9.80 8.90
CA ASN A 294 -22.13 -9.66 10.28
C ASN A 294 -23.22 -9.23 11.29
N GLU A 295 -24.45 -9.70 11.15
CA GLU A 295 -25.58 -9.27 12.01
C GLU A 295 -25.32 -9.54 13.51
N GLU A 296 -24.72 -10.66 13.86
CA GLU A 296 -24.37 -11.00 15.24
C GLU A 296 -23.31 -10.04 15.82
N LEU A 297 -22.25 -9.77 15.05
CA LEU A 297 -21.21 -8.81 15.43
C LEU A 297 -21.77 -7.40 15.57
N VAL A 298 -22.62 -6.97 14.65
CA VAL A 298 -23.28 -5.66 14.69
C VAL A 298 -24.08 -5.49 15.98
N ASN A 299 -24.89 -6.49 16.35
CA ASN A 299 -25.68 -6.49 17.58
C ASN A 299 -24.77 -6.46 18.83
N THR A 300 -23.65 -7.19 18.79
CA THR A 300 -22.66 -7.18 19.86
C THR A 300 -22.00 -5.81 20.00
N ILE A 301 -21.59 -5.18 18.89
CA ILE A 301 -21.00 -3.83 18.92
C ILE A 301 -21.96 -2.79 19.50
N VAL A 302 -23.26 -2.86 19.16
CA VAL A 302 -24.28 -1.97 19.74
C VAL A 302 -24.42 -2.18 21.25
N LYS A 303 -24.32 -3.42 21.73
CA LYS A 303 -24.28 -3.73 23.17
C LYS A 303 -23.02 -3.16 23.82
N VAL A 304 -21.87 -3.40 23.22
CA VAL A 304 -20.54 -2.91 23.68
C VAL A 304 -20.50 -1.38 23.76
N ARG A 305 -21.13 -0.66 22.82
CA ARG A 305 -21.31 0.80 22.88
C ARG A 305 -21.93 1.28 24.19
N LYS A 306 -22.98 0.61 24.65
CA LYS A 306 -23.67 0.97 25.89
C LYS A 306 -22.77 0.71 27.10
N ASN A 307 -22.08 -0.44 27.14
CA ASN A 307 -21.17 -0.77 28.20
C ASN A 307 -19.99 0.22 28.23
N PHE A 308 -19.43 0.58 27.07
CA PHE A 308 -18.35 1.57 26.97
C PHE A 308 -18.73 2.92 27.59
N GLN A 309 -19.93 3.42 27.28
CA GLN A 309 -20.39 4.69 27.86
C GLN A 309 -20.69 4.61 29.35
N GLN A 310 -21.17 3.46 29.85
CA GLN A 310 -21.45 3.25 31.26
C GLN A 310 -20.18 3.12 32.10
N GLU A 311 -19.19 2.38 31.60
CA GLU A 311 -17.96 2.08 32.34
C GLU A 311 -16.92 3.18 32.24
N TYR A 312 -16.72 3.72 31.04
CA TYR A 312 -15.67 4.69 30.76
C TYR A 312 -16.17 6.12 30.57
N GLY A 313 -17.49 6.35 30.61
CA GLY A 313 -18.09 7.66 30.30
C GLY A 313 -17.63 8.76 31.24
N GLU A 314 -17.49 8.50 32.55
CA GLU A 314 -17.00 9.47 33.52
C GLU A 314 -15.50 9.68 33.41
N GLU A 315 -14.72 8.62 33.22
CA GLU A 315 -13.25 8.67 33.10
C GLU A 315 -12.84 9.40 31.81
N LEU A 316 -13.54 9.15 30.72
CA LEU A 316 -13.27 9.75 29.42
C LEU A 316 -13.98 11.10 29.18
N ALA A 317 -14.74 11.61 30.15
CA ALA A 317 -15.50 12.85 30.01
C ALA A 317 -14.64 14.07 29.63
N ASP A 318 -13.37 14.11 30.05
CA ASP A 318 -12.44 15.18 29.68
C ASP A 318 -11.88 15.05 28.25
N TYR A 319 -11.95 13.86 27.66
CA TYR A 319 -11.36 13.52 26.39
C TYR A 319 -12.39 13.33 25.27
N VAL A 320 -13.64 12.98 25.64
CA VAL A 320 -14.69 12.56 24.73
C VAL A 320 -15.97 13.33 24.98
N GLU A 321 -16.66 13.70 23.92
CA GLU A 321 -18.05 14.12 23.93
C GLU A 321 -18.90 13.01 23.29
N PHE A 322 -19.62 12.24 24.11
CA PHE A 322 -20.48 11.16 23.65
C PHE A 322 -21.72 11.69 22.95
N PHE A 323 -22.18 11.02 21.91
CA PHE A 323 -23.41 11.38 21.22
C PHE A 323 -24.62 11.17 22.12
N HIS A 324 -25.47 12.16 22.17
CA HIS A 324 -26.70 12.15 22.95
C HIS A 324 -27.81 12.87 22.17
N GLU A 325 -28.95 12.22 22.02
CA GLU A 325 -30.05 12.75 21.19
C GLU A 325 -30.59 14.08 21.69
N ASP A 326 -30.65 14.24 23.03
CA ASP A 326 -31.26 15.40 23.69
C ASP A 326 -30.28 16.50 24.08
N LYS A 327 -28.96 16.34 23.75
CA LYS A 327 -27.95 17.33 24.12
C LYS A 327 -27.31 17.94 22.88
N TYR A 328 -26.93 19.21 23.00
CA TYR A 328 -26.10 19.87 22.01
C TYR A 328 -24.69 19.37 22.12
N LEU A 329 -24.08 19.02 20.99
CA LEU A 329 -22.72 18.51 20.89
C LEU A 329 -21.78 19.67 20.53
N TYR A 330 -20.95 20.09 21.48
CA TYR A 330 -20.07 21.25 21.30
C TYR A 330 -18.89 20.96 20.36
N TYR A 331 -18.48 19.69 20.26
CA TYR A 331 -17.42 19.26 19.34
C TYR A 331 -17.96 18.79 17.97
N SER A 332 -19.22 18.99 17.72
CA SER A 332 -19.88 18.85 16.43
C SER A 332 -20.25 20.21 15.85
N SER A 333 -20.28 20.32 14.52
CA SER A 333 -20.71 21.54 13.86
C SER A 333 -22.20 21.83 14.10
N VAL A 334 -22.62 23.04 13.85
CA VAL A 334 -24.05 23.39 13.88
C VAL A 334 -24.86 22.57 12.87
N ALA A 335 -24.29 22.31 11.68
CA ALA A 335 -24.90 21.43 10.68
C ALA A 335 -25.10 20.01 11.22
N GLU A 336 -24.05 19.39 11.76
CA GLU A 336 -24.12 18.06 12.38
C GLU A 336 -25.08 18.00 13.56
N ASN A 337 -25.20 19.07 14.35
CA ASN A 337 -26.18 19.16 15.43
C ASN A 337 -27.61 19.24 14.92
N LEU A 338 -27.86 19.91 13.80
CA LEU A 338 -29.18 19.99 13.18
C LEU A 338 -29.61 18.69 12.50
N THR A 339 -28.72 18.11 11.72
CA THR A 339 -29.01 16.90 10.94
C THR A 339 -28.94 15.63 11.78
N PHE A 340 -28.02 15.56 12.73
CA PHE A 340 -27.75 14.46 13.66
C PHE A 340 -27.81 13.09 12.99
N GLY A 341 -27.07 12.96 11.89
CA GLY A 341 -27.06 11.77 11.06
C GLY A 341 -25.99 11.79 9.98
N ALA A 342 -26.04 10.78 9.12
CA ALA A 342 -25.20 10.67 7.95
C ALA A 342 -26.06 10.81 6.68
N PRO A 343 -25.70 11.69 5.74
CA PRO A 343 -26.39 11.78 4.47
C PRO A 343 -26.10 10.57 3.58
N ASN A 344 -27.12 10.04 2.93
CA ASN A 344 -26.99 8.99 1.92
C ASN A 344 -26.85 9.58 0.50
N ARG A 345 -26.98 10.90 0.35
CA ARG A 345 -26.85 11.65 -0.91
C ARG A 345 -25.96 12.86 -0.73
N ASP A 346 -25.10 13.12 -1.71
CA ASP A 346 -24.13 14.23 -1.69
C ASP A 346 -24.79 15.61 -1.52
N GLU A 347 -26.02 15.79 -1.97
CA GLU A 347 -26.77 17.06 -1.82
C GLU A 347 -27.05 17.43 -0.37
N PHE A 348 -27.02 16.46 0.55
CA PHE A 348 -27.18 16.67 1.99
C PHE A 348 -25.86 16.61 2.76
N ALA A 349 -24.72 16.50 2.07
CA ALA A 349 -23.41 16.64 2.71
C ALA A 349 -23.27 18.04 3.31
N ASP A 350 -22.57 18.16 4.44
CA ASP A 350 -22.42 19.41 5.20
C ASP A 350 -22.01 20.60 4.33
N GLU A 351 -21.14 20.36 3.34
CA GLU A 351 -20.65 21.35 2.37
C GLU A 351 -21.74 21.87 1.43
N ASN A 352 -22.77 21.08 1.19
CA ASN A 352 -23.84 21.37 0.25
C ASN A 352 -25.11 21.90 0.92
N LEU A 353 -25.25 21.78 2.25
CA LEU A 353 -26.44 22.18 2.97
C LEU A 353 -26.82 23.66 2.76
N SER A 354 -25.83 24.55 2.67
CA SER A 354 -26.05 25.98 2.39
C SER A 354 -26.65 26.25 1.02
N LYS A 355 -26.63 25.29 0.10
CA LYS A 355 -27.15 25.35 -1.28
C LYS A 355 -28.38 24.46 -1.47
N ASN A 356 -28.64 23.53 -0.55
CA ASN A 356 -29.73 22.57 -0.67
C ASN A 356 -31.08 23.24 -0.43
N GLN A 357 -31.97 23.23 -1.44
CA GLN A 357 -33.27 23.90 -1.40
C GLN A 357 -34.20 23.32 -0.33
N TYR A 358 -34.16 22.01 -0.11
CA TYR A 358 -34.94 21.36 0.93
C TYR A 358 -34.51 21.84 2.33
N PHE A 359 -33.21 21.83 2.58
CA PHE A 359 -32.64 22.27 3.85
C PHE A 359 -32.91 23.78 4.10
N LEU A 360 -32.78 24.61 3.09
CA LEU A 360 -33.10 26.05 3.20
C LEU A 360 -34.60 26.30 3.49
N LYS A 361 -35.49 25.50 2.90
CA LYS A 361 -36.92 25.55 3.20
C LYS A 361 -37.18 25.09 4.64
N PHE A 362 -36.54 24.02 5.07
CA PHE A 362 -36.61 23.57 6.46
C PHE A 362 -36.15 24.65 7.44
N LEU A 363 -35.02 25.32 7.24
CA LEU A 363 -34.52 26.38 8.10
C LEU A 363 -35.51 27.55 8.21
N LYS A 364 -36.27 27.87 7.15
CA LYS A 364 -37.32 28.87 7.18
C LYS A 364 -38.52 28.42 8.02
N THR A 365 -38.93 27.15 7.87
CA THR A 365 -40.05 26.57 8.60
C THR A 365 -39.77 26.45 10.10
N ALA A 366 -38.51 26.16 10.45
CA ALA A 366 -38.01 26.03 11.83
C ALA A 366 -37.60 27.37 12.46
N ASP A 367 -37.84 28.51 11.81
CA ASP A 367 -37.41 29.86 12.24
C ASP A 367 -35.90 30.00 12.56
N LEU A 368 -35.06 29.12 11.99
CA LEU A 368 -33.63 29.08 12.22
C LEU A 368 -32.82 30.01 11.30
N THR A 369 -33.38 30.45 10.17
CA THR A 369 -32.64 31.24 9.17
C THR A 369 -32.04 32.52 9.76
N ARG A 370 -32.81 33.31 10.48
CA ARG A 370 -32.34 34.58 11.05
C ARG A 370 -31.33 34.39 12.18
N PRO A 371 -31.55 33.48 13.16
CA PRO A 371 -30.58 33.19 14.19
C PRO A 371 -29.24 32.70 13.65
N LEU A 372 -29.22 31.81 12.65
CA LEU A 372 -28.02 31.31 12.02
C LEU A 372 -27.27 32.39 11.23
N LEU A 373 -27.98 33.23 10.47
CA LEU A 373 -27.34 34.35 9.78
C LEU A 373 -26.75 35.36 10.78
N SER A 374 -27.40 35.62 11.93
CA SER A 374 -26.86 36.46 12.99
C SER A 374 -25.58 35.86 13.61
N LEU A 375 -25.55 34.54 13.81
CA LEU A 375 -24.35 33.82 14.24
C LEU A 375 -23.23 33.98 13.19
N GLY A 376 -23.55 33.78 11.90
CA GLY A 376 -22.59 33.96 10.80
C GLY A 376 -21.98 35.35 10.74
N VAL A 377 -22.78 36.39 10.94
CA VAL A 377 -22.30 37.79 11.03
C VAL A 377 -21.35 37.97 12.21
N THR A 378 -21.69 37.41 13.37
CA THR A 378 -20.86 37.51 14.58
C THR A 378 -19.51 36.82 14.36
N LEU A 379 -19.54 35.59 13.85
CA LEU A 379 -18.36 34.80 13.53
C LEU A 379 -17.47 35.50 12.49
N CYS A 380 -18.09 36.00 11.40
CA CYS A 380 -17.37 36.68 10.34
C CYS A 380 -16.63 37.91 10.88
N ARG A 381 -17.29 38.76 11.65
CA ARG A 381 -16.67 39.98 12.23
C ARG A 381 -15.55 39.62 13.21
N GLN A 382 -15.81 38.74 14.18
CA GLN A 382 -14.84 38.40 15.22
C GLN A 382 -13.61 37.66 14.62
N THR A 383 -13.83 36.76 13.67
CA THR A 383 -12.73 36.03 13.03
C THR A 383 -11.85 36.98 12.20
N VAL A 384 -12.45 37.86 11.41
CA VAL A 384 -11.70 38.84 10.62
C VAL A 384 -10.97 39.85 11.51
N ASP A 385 -11.56 40.29 12.61
CA ASP A 385 -10.93 41.21 13.58
C ASP A 385 -9.70 40.54 14.24
N ILE A 386 -9.78 39.26 14.58
CA ILE A 386 -8.69 38.52 15.24
C ILE A 386 -7.60 38.10 14.24
N LEU A 387 -7.98 37.49 13.12
CA LEU A 387 -7.06 36.86 12.17
C LEU A 387 -6.63 37.78 11.01
N GLY A 388 -7.31 38.89 10.81
CA GLY A 388 -7.16 39.73 9.62
C GLY A 388 -5.73 40.27 9.37
N ASN A 389 -4.92 40.34 10.40
CA ASN A 389 -3.52 40.81 10.34
C ASN A 389 -2.50 39.71 10.62
N LEU A 390 -2.91 38.45 10.77
CA LEU A 390 -1.99 37.33 11.03
C LEU A 390 -1.47 36.74 9.70
N PRO A 391 -0.25 36.17 9.69
CA PRO A 391 0.27 35.47 8.53
C PRO A 391 -0.53 34.17 8.29
N PRO A 392 -0.62 33.70 7.02
CA PRO A 392 -1.44 32.54 6.65
C PRO A 392 -1.07 31.22 7.31
N ASP A 393 0.16 31.10 7.80
CA ASP A 393 0.70 29.91 8.48
C ASP A 393 0.52 29.95 10.01
N ALA A 394 -0.21 30.92 10.53
CA ALA A 394 -0.47 31.02 11.96
C ALA A 394 -1.38 29.86 12.45
N VAL A 395 -0.99 29.20 13.53
CA VAL A 395 -1.71 28.08 14.18
C VAL A 395 -3.17 28.42 14.53
N PHE A 396 -3.49 29.70 14.70
CA PHE A 396 -4.85 30.19 14.99
C PHE A 396 -5.87 29.88 13.90
N PHE A 397 -5.44 29.69 12.64
CA PHE A 397 -6.34 29.29 11.56
C PHE A 397 -6.89 27.87 11.74
N GLU A 398 -6.15 26.98 12.39
CA GLU A 398 -6.62 25.61 12.69
C GLU A 398 -7.82 25.59 13.67
N GLN A 399 -7.94 26.63 14.50
CA GLN A 399 -9.04 26.79 15.46
C GLN A 399 -10.08 27.82 15.01
N SER A 400 -10.07 28.16 13.73
CA SER A 400 -10.97 29.14 13.11
C SER A 400 -11.96 28.47 12.16
N PRO A 401 -13.21 28.96 12.10
CA PRO A 401 -14.16 28.50 11.09
C PRO A 401 -13.89 29.10 9.69
N ILE A 402 -12.93 30.03 9.55
CA ILE A 402 -12.48 30.63 8.28
C ILE A 402 -11.05 30.21 8.04
N SER A 403 -10.75 29.61 6.89
CA SER A 403 -9.40 29.25 6.49
C SER A 403 -8.58 30.48 6.07
N ALA A 404 -7.25 30.34 6.01
CA ALA A 404 -6.37 31.43 5.55
C ALA A 404 -6.66 31.84 4.11
N GLU A 405 -7.07 30.89 3.26
CA GLU A 405 -7.40 31.13 1.85
C GLU A 405 -8.70 31.91 1.67
N GLU A 406 -9.68 31.69 2.56
CA GLU A 406 -10.98 32.35 2.52
C GLU A 406 -10.98 33.75 3.18
N LEU A 407 -9.94 34.08 3.94
CA LEU A 407 -9.90 35.27 4.79
C LEU A 407 -10.17 36.57 4.02
N ASP A 408 -9.64 36.72 2.82
CA ASP A 408 -9.81 37.95 2.03
C ASP A 408 -11.24 38.10 1.52
N ASP A 409 -11.93 37.03 1.19
CA ASP A 409 -13.34 37.02 0.83
C ASP A 409 -14.22 37.46 2.02
N PHE A 410 -13.90 36.97 3.22
CA PHE A 410 -14.63 37.38 4.43
C PHE A 410 -14.30 38.79 4.89
N LYS A 411 -13.11 39.35 4.62
CA LYS A 411 -12.81 40.76 4.80
C LYS A 411 -13.71 41.63 3.93
N LEU A 412 -13.91 41.27 2.66
CA LEU A 412 -14.83 41.96 1.76
C LEU A 412 -16.28 41.87 2.29
N LEU A 413 -16.69 40.71 2.78
CA LEU A 413 -18.00 40.52 3.38
C LEU A 413 -18.23 41.40 4.61
N VAL A 414 -17.20 41.57 5.47
CA VAL A 414 -17.28 42.51 6.62
C VAL A 414 -17.45 43.95 6.13
N GLU A 415 -16.82 44.37 5.04
CA GLU A 415 -17.04 45.72 4.45
C GLU A 415 -18.46 45.86 3.90
N HIS A 416 -19.06 44.82 3.31
CA HIS A 416 -20.49 44.85 2.92
C HIS A 416 -21.37 44.99 4.14
N LEU A 417 -21.10 44.26 5.22
CA LEU A 417 -21.87 44.31 6.49
C LEU A 417 -21.76 45.65 7.24
N LYS A 418 -20.77 46.51 6.94
CA LYS A 418 -20.68 47.88 7.45
C LYS A 418 -21.60 48.85 6.69
N LYS A 419 -21.86 48.56 5.40
CA LYS A 419 -22.58 49.47 4.48
C LYS A 419 -24.04 49.11 4.31
N LYS A 420 -24.40 47.82 4.41
CA LYS A 420 -25.73 47.28 4.14
C LYS A 420 -26.29 46.57 5.38
N LYS A 421 -27.61 46.64 5.58
CA LYS A 421 -28.27 45.79 6.59
C LYS A 421 -28.37 44.36 6.10
N LEU A 422 -28.53 43.41 7.02
CA LEU A 422 -28.57 41.98 6.71
C LEU A 422 -29.55 41.61 5.57
N HIS A 423 -30.73 42.23 5.55
CA HIS A 423 -31.76 42.00 4.52
C HIS A 423 -31.48 42.67 3.16
N GLU A 424 -30.45 43.50 3.07
CA GLU A 424 -30.03 44.22 1.85
C GLU A 424 -28.79 43.57 1.20
N LEU A 425 -28.28 42.49 1.79
CA LEU A 425 -27.14 41.74 1.26
C LEU A 425 -27.57 40.91 0.04
N GLU A 426 -26.61 40.60 -0.80
CA GLU A 426 -26.80 39.71 -1.94
C GLU A 426 -26.94 38.23 -1.50
N ASP A 427 -27.57 37.41 -2.33
CA ASP A 427 -27.81 35.99 -2.02
C ASP A 427 -26.49 35.23 -1.76
N ASP A 428 -25.40 35.61 -2.40
CA ASP A 428 -24.08 35.03 -2.19
C ASP A 428 -23.52 35.37 -0.79
N ASP A 429 -23.68 36.62 -0.35
CA ASP A 429 -23.28 37.03 0.99
C ASP A 429 -24.09 36.29 2.07
N HIS A 430 -25.40 36.12 1.86
CA HIS A 430 -26.24 35.32 2.75
C HIS A 430 -25.82 33.87 2.82
N ARG A 431 -25.49 33.29 1.67
CA ARG A 431 -25.03 31.90 1.60
C ARG A 431 -23.69 31.70 2.35
N LYS A 432 -22.71 32.59 2.15
CA LYS A 432 -21.41 32.55 2.86
C LYS A 432 -21.60 32.70 4.37
N LEU A 433 -22.49 33.57 4.84
CA LEU A 433 -22.78 33.70 6.27
C LEU A 433 -23.46 32.47 6.86
N LEU A 434 -24.42 31.88 6.12
CA LEU A 434 -25.08 30.66 6.55
C LEU A 434 -24.09 29.47 6.59
N GLU A 435 -23.24 29.33 5.57
CA GLU A 435 -22.21 28.33 5.50
C GLU A 435 -21.22 28.43 6.67
N LEU A 436 -20.79 29.65 6.98
CA LEU A 436 -19.93 29.90 8.14
C LEU A 436 -20.62 29.53 9.47
N ALA A 437 -21.93 29.83 9.61
CA ALA A 437 -22.69 29.44 10.80
C ALA A 437 -22.86 27.93 10.92
N LEU A 438 -23.13 27.25 9.79
CA LEU A 438 -23.32 25.78 9.76
C LEU A 438 -22.05 25.02 10.11
N ARG A 439 -20.87 25.44 9.62
CA ARG A 439 -19.59 24.80 9.94
C ARG A 439 -19.01 25.18 11.29
N PHE A 440 -19.62 26.11 12.01
CA PHE A 440 -19.15 26.52 13.34
C PHE A 440 -19.25 25.37 14.35
N THR A 441 -18.12 25.07 15.02
CA THR A 441 -17.99 24.04 16.06
C THR A 441 -17.52 24.71 17.35
N PRO A 442 -18.42 24.96 18.33
CA PRO A 442 -18.12 25.79 19.50
C PRO A 442 -16.96 25.27 20.38
N GLY A 443 -16.77 23.95 20.44
CA GLY A 443 -15.70 23.32 21.20
C GLY A 443 -14.30 23.49 20.58
N VAL A 444 -14.24 23.69 19.28
CA VAL A 444 -13.01 23.86 18.49
C VAL A 444 -12.76 25.33 18.19
N HIS A 445 -13.74 25.99 17.62
CA HIS A 445 -13.65 27.38 17.16
C HIS A 445 -13.95 28.35 18.31
N LYS A 446 -12.94 28.72 19.06
CA LYS A 446 -13.08 29.57 20.26
C LYS A 446 -13.22 31.07 19.96
N MET A 447 -13.58 31.43 18.73
CA MET A 447 -13.74 32.81 18.30
C MET A 447 -15.04 33.46 18.80
N ALA A 448 -16.10 32.67 19.03
CA ALA A 448 -17.35 33.13 19.57
C ALA A 448 -17.98 32.07 20.48
N ALA A 449 -18.85 32.50 21.38
CA ALA A 449 -19.70 31.61 22.17
C ALA A 449 -21.05 31.37 21.46
N LEU A 450 -21.53 30.14 21.48
CA LEU A 450 -22.88 29.81 21.01
C LEU A 450 -23.89 30.30 22.04
N PRO A 451 -24.86 31.15 21.66
CA PRO A 451 -25.92 31.60 22.57
C PRO A 451 -26.82 30.42 23.02
N LYS A 452 -27.12 30.29 24.30
CA LYS A 452 -27.98 29.21 24.83
C LYS A 452 -29.36 29.13 24.16
N ILE A 453 -29.93 30.25 23.77
CA ILE A 453 -31.21 30.30 23.02
C ILE A 453 -31.05 29.60 21.68
N LEU A 454 -29.95 29.85 20.96
CA LEU A 454 -29.71 29.23 19.67
C LEU A 454 -29.43 27.72 19.82
N GLU A 455 -28.76 27.31 20.89
CA GLU A 455 -28.58 25.90 21.25
C GLU A 455 -29.93 25.17 21.35
N THR A 456 -30.89 25.76 22.11
CA THR A 456 -32.23 25.19 22.24
C THR A 456 -32.96 25.12 20.89
N LEU A 457 -32.90 26.20 20.10
CA LEU A 457 -33.52 26.23 18.76
C LEU A 457 -32.93 25.19 17.80
N ILE A 458 -31.62 24.93 17.89
CA ILE A 458 -30.97 23.89 17.09
C ILE A 458 -31.45 22.49 17.50
N LEU A 459 -31.62 22.22 18.80
CA LEU A 459 -32.17 20.94 19.28
C LEU A 459 -33.63 20.72 18.86
N GLU A 460 -34.47 21.76 18.95
CA GLU A 460 -35.84 21.73 18.43
C GLU A 460 -35.84 21.50 16.90
N GLY A 461 -34.97 22.22 16.19
CA GLY A 461 -34.76 22.04 14.75
C GLY A 461 -34.32 20.62 14.39
N ARG A 462 -33.45 19.98 15.18
CA ARG A 462 -33.02 18.57 15.00
C ARG A 462 -34.24 17.64 14.97
N ALA A 463 -35.13 17.76 15.95
CA ALA A 463 -36.31 16.92 16.02
C ALA A 463 -37.23 17.15 14.80
N LEU A 464 -37.44 18.40 14.43
CA LEU A 464 -38.26 18.77 13.27
C LEU A 464 -37.64 18.33 11.94
N PHE A 465 -36.31 18.43 11.78
CA PHE A 465 -35.59 17.95 10.59
C PHE A 465 -35.76 16.44 10.42
N ARG A 466 -35.58 15.68 11.52
CA ARG A 466 -35.78 14.25 11.52
C ARG A 466 -37.18 13.85 11.12
N GLU A 467 -38.20 14.50 11.66
CA GLU A 467 -39.60 14.24 11.33
C GLU A 467 -39.91 14.54 9.87
N ASN A 468 -39.46 15.69 9.35
CA ASN A 468 -39.71 16.11 7.97
C ASN A 468 -39.01 15.16 6.96
N ILE A 469 -37.76 14.85 7.16
CA ILE A 469 -37.02 13.94 6.26
C ILE A 469 -37.60 12.53 6.31
N ALA A 470 -37.97 12.03 7.49
CA ALA A 470 -38.55 10.69 7.62
C ALA A 470 -39.92 10.60 6.88
N ALA A 471 -40.65 11.71 6.77
CA ALA A 471 -41.93 11.78 6.04
C ALA A 471 -41.73 11.95 4.53
N ASP A 472 -40.81 12.85 4.11
CA ASP A 472 -40.65 13.27 2.72
C ASP A 472 -39.68 12.38 1.92
N ASP A 473 -38.58 11.97 2.50
CA ASP A 473 -37.51 11.14 1.85
C ASP A 473 -36.70 10.34 2.88
N PRO A 474 -37.25 9.25 3.41
CA PRO A 474 -36.62 8.46 4.48
C PRO A 474 -35.26 7.84 4.08
N GLU A 475 -34.97 7.72 2.78
CA GLU A 475 -33.71 7.18 2.28
C GLU A 475 -32.61 8.25 2.14
N ALA A 476 -32.94 9.54 2.24
CA ALA A 476 -31.98 10.61 2.07
C ALA A 476 -30.98 10.72 3.22
N PHE A 477 -31.41 10.30 4.43
CA PHE A 477 -30.63 10.49 5.65
C PHE A 477 -30.73 9.30 6.60
N ARG A 478 -29.61 8.90 7.20
CA ARG A 478 -29.56 7.91 8.27
C ARG A 478 -29.27 8.61 9.59
N PHE A 479 -30.24 8.65 10.48
CA PHE A 479 -30.12 9.31 11.77
C PHE A 479 -29.26 8.49 12.76
N ILE A 480 -28.51 9.19 13.60
CA ILE A 480 -27.73 8.57 14.67
C ILE A 480 -28.70 8.15 15.79
N GLN A 481 -28.76 6.84 16.06
CA GLN A 481 -29.55 6.23 17.13
C GLN A 481 -28.67 5.33 17.99
N MET A 482 -28.86 5.42 19.32
CA MET A 482 -28.09 4.57 20.26
C MET A 482 -28.32 3.07 20.08
N SER A 483 -29.48 2.69 19.56
CA SER A 483 -29.90 1.29 19.38
C SER A 483 -29.51 0.70 18.02
N GLU A 484 -28.98 1.51 17.11
CA GLU A 484 -28.68 1.07 15.73
C GLU A 484 -27.19 1.18 15.41
N TYR A 485 -26.70 0.24 14.62
CA TYR A 485 -25.35 0.29 14.05
C TYR A 485 -25.33 1.24 12.84
N ILE A 486 -24.30 2.07 12.76
CA ILE A 486 -24.12 3.02 11.67
C ILE A 486 -23.17 2.42 10.64
N TYR A 487 -23.68 1.82 9.56
CA TYR A 487 -22.89 1.12 8.55
C TYR A 487 -22.00 2.03 7.68
N SER A 488 -22.21 3.34 7.69
CA SER A 488 -21.29 4.30 7.06
C SER A 488 -20.11 4.69 7.94
N GLN A 489 -20.07 4.19 9.17
CA GLN A 489 -19.03 4.46 10.14
C GLN A 489 -18.16 3.22 10.42
N THR A 490 -16.95 3.45 10.88
CA THR A 490 -16.04 2.38 11.30
C THR A 490 -16.55 1.66 12.54
N ILE A 491 -16.04 0.45 12.80
CA ILE A 491 -16.30 -0.28 14.05
C ILE A 491 -15.93 0.59 15.26
N LEU A 492 -14.75 1.24 15.22
CA LEU A 492 -14.30 2.15 16.25
C LEU A 492 -15.33 3.25 16.55
N ASN A 493 -15.81 3.94 15.52
CA ASN A 493 -16.79 5.01 15.67
C ASN A 493 -18.13 4.49 16.19
N ASN A 494 -18.49 3.26 15.86
CA ASN A 494 -19.69 2.61 16.38
C ASN A 494 -19.58 2.23 17.85
N ILE A 495 -18.41 1.81 18.33
CA ILE A 495 -18.15 1.54 19.76
C ILE A 495 -18.04 2.85 20.51
N PHE A 496 -17.21 3.75 20.04
CA PHE A 496 -16.89 5.02 20.66
C PHE A 496 -18.09 5.96 20.76
N PHE A 497 -18.88 6.04 19.70
CA PHE A 497 -20.14 6.78 19.57
C PHE A 497 -20.06 8.19 20.14
N GLY A 498 -19.10 8.96 19.66
CA GLY A 498 -18.81 10.30 20.16
C GLY A 498 -17.76 11.01 19.32
N LYS A 499 -17.35 12.18 19.79
CA LYS A 499 -16.24 12.96 19.21
C LYS A 499 -15.14 13.18 20.24
N THR A 500 -13.90 13.11 19.78
CA THR A 500 -12.74 13.43 20.61
C THR A 500 -12.67 14.93 20.83
N LYS A 501 -12.48 15.35 22.07
CA LYS A 501 -12.22 16.74 22.42
C LYS A 501 -10.82 17.11 21.98
N THR A 502 -10.70 17.88 20.90
CA THR A 502 -9.41 18.31 20.34
C THR A 502 -8.62 19.17 21.33
N GLY A 503 -7.30 18.96 21.39
CA GLY A 503 -6.37 19.74 22.21
C GLY A 503 -5.67 18.97 23.33
N ASN A 504 -5.99 17.69 23.54
CA ASN A 504 -5.27 16.85 24.50
C ASN A 504 -4.51 15.72 23.77
N PRO A 505 -3.15 15.77 23.70
CA PRO A 505 -2.35 14.75 23.03
C PRO A 505 -2.48 13.34 23.62
N GLN A 506 -2.90 13.25 24.90
CA GLN A 506 -3.06 11.97 25.59
C GLN A 506 -4.45 11.35 25.40
N ALA A 507 -5.40 12.09 24.82
CA ALA A 507 -6.77 11.64 24.62
C ALA A 507 -6.82 10.33 23.81
N GLN A 508 -6.10 10.28 22.69
CA GLN A 508 -6.11 9.11 21.82
C GLN A 508 -5.54 7.86 22.51
N GLU A 509 -4.45 8.02 23.26
CA GLU A 509 -3.83 6.89 23.97
C GLU A 509 -4.77 6.33 25.06
N ARG A 510 -5.46 7.20 25.80
CA ARG A 510 -6.46 6.80 26.80
C ARG A 510 -7.64 6.08 26.18
N ILE A 511 -8.20 6.63 25.10
CA ILE A 511 -9.31 6.03 24.35
C ILE A 511 -8.91 4.65 23.83
N ASP A 512 -7.73 4.53 23.19
CA ASP A 512 -7.22 3.27 22.67
C ASP A 512 -7.07 2.21 23.79
N GLN A 513 -6.54 2.59 24.96
CA GLN A 513 -6.40 1.69 26.11
C GLN A 513 -7.76 1.20 26.63
N SER A 514 -8.73 2.10 26.82
CA SER A 514 -10.07 1.75 27.29
C SER A 514 -10.81 0.85 26.29
N ILE A 515 -10.65 1.10 24.99
CA ILE A 515 -11.27 0.26 23.94
C ILE A 515 -10.64 -1.15 23.94
N ILE A 516 -9.31 -1.27 24.01
CA ILE A 516 -8.65 -2.58 24.07
C ILE A 516 -9.12 -3.37 25.29
N GLN A 517 -9.20 -2.72 26.45
CA GLN A 517 -9.67 -3.37 27.67
C GLN A 517 -11.11 -3.88 27.50
N LEU A 518 -12.01 -3.05 26.98
CA LEU A 518 -13.39 -3.42 26.73
C LEU A 518 -13.52 -4.58 25.72
N LEU A 519 -12.71 -4.58 24.65
CA LEU A 519 -12.71 -5.67 23.66
C LEU A 519 -12.27 -7.01 24.27
N ILE A 520 -11.37 -6.96 25.27
CA ILE A 520 -10.97 -8.16 26.03
C ILE A 520 -12.12 -8.63 26.93
N GLU A 521 -12.77 -7.72 27.66
CA GLU A 521 -13.87 -8.02 28.59
C GLU A 521 -15.11 -8.58 27.86
N GLU A 522 -15.38 -8.12 26.65
CA GLU A 522 -16.52 -8.55 25.82
C GLU A 522 -16.17 -9.67 24.80
N ASP A 523 -14.95 -10.25 24.91
CA ASP A 523 -14.47 -11.36 24.06
C ASP A 523 -14.49 -11.07 22.55
N LEU A 524 -14.27 -9.80 22.19
CA LEU A 524 -14.28 -9.31 20.80
C LEU A 524 -12.90 -9.09 20.20
N LEU A 525 -11.84 -9.16 21.01
CA LEU A 525 -10.49 -8.80 20.57
C LEU A 525 -10.03 -9.64 19.36
N GLU A 526 -10.25 -10.95 19.41
CA GLU A 526 -9.87 -11.88 18.34
C GLU A 526 -10.66 -11.60 17.07
N THR A 527 -11.96 -11.38 17.17
CA THR A 527 -12.82 -11.04 16.02
C THR A 527 -12.37 -9.74 15.34
N ILE A 528 -12.00 -8.72 16.09
CA ILE A 528 -11.51 -7.45 15.52
C ILE A 528 -10.13 -7.62 14.89
N ILE A 529 -9.25 -8.44 15.46
CA ILE A 529 -7.96 -8.80 14.87
C ILE A 529 -8.16 -9.55 13.56
N GLU A 530 -9.07 -10.51 13.51
CA GLU A 530 -9.41 -11.27 12.31
C GLU A 530 -9.88 -10.34 11.17
N ILE A 531 -10.76 -9.39 11.48
CA ILE A 531 -11.17 -8.35 10.54
C ILE A 531 -9.96 -7.51 10.08
N GLY A 532 -9.08 -7.15 11.01
CA GLY A 532 -7.86 -6.39 10.72
C GLY A 532 -6.87 -7.14 9.83
N MET A 533 -6.79 -8.47 9.96
CA MET A 533 -5.95 -9.30 9.09
C MET A 533 -6.43 -9.33 7.63
N HIS A 534 -7.71 -9.09 7.38
CA HIS A 534 -8.26 -8.95 6.03
C HIS A 534 -8.00 -7.57 5.39
N TYR A 535 -7.29 -6.67 6.08
CA TYR A 535 -6.93 -5.37 5.51
C TYR A 535 -6.05 -5.53 4.27
N GLN A 536 -6.43 -4.86 3.16
CA GLN A 536 -5.73 -4.89 1.89
C GLN A 536 -4.51 -3.96 1.94
N VAL A 537 -3.32 -4.52 1.83
CA VAL A 537 -2.05 -3.78 1.98
C VAL A 537 -1.67 -2.94 0.76
N GLY A 538 -2.32 -3.21 -0.38
CA GLY A 538 -2.05 -2.54 -1.66
C GLY A 538 -0.79 -3.03 -2.37
N THR A 539 -0.56 -2.48 -3.55
CA THR A 539 0.56 -2.90 -4.40
C THR A 539 1.91 -2.59 -3.74
N LYS A 540 2.73 -3.62 -3.53
CA LYS A 540 4.00 -3.52 -2.79
C LYS A 540 3.86 -2.98 -1.35
N GLY A 541 2.68 -3.10 -0.76
CA GLY A 541 2.40 -2.62 0.58
C GLY A 541 2.34 -1.09 0.70
N ASP A 542 1.95 -0.38 -0.35
CA ASP A 542 1.90 1.09 -0.41
C ASP A 542 0.98 1.74 0.63
N LYS A 543 0.02 0.97 1.18
CA LYS A 543 -0.85 1.41 2.27
C LYS A 543 -0.26 1.20 3.67
N LEU A 544 0.93 0.62 3.76
CA LEU A 544 1.65 0.40 5.01
C LEU A 544 2.85 1.34 5.14
N SER A 545 3.12 1.82 6.33
CA SER A 545 4.39 2.51 6.60
C SER A 545 5.59 1.56 6.50
N GLY A 546 6.79 2.07 6.25
CA GLY A 546 8.01 1.26 6.15
C GLY A 546 8.25 0.39 7.40
N GLY A 547 7.95 0.92 8.59
CA GLY A 547 8.03 0.15 9.83
C GLY A 547 7.00 -0.99 9.91
N GLN A 548 5.77 -0.76 9.44
CA GLN A 548 4.73 -1.80 9.36
C GLN A 548 5.12 -2.88 8.34
N GLN A 549 5.67 -2.51 7.19
CA GLN A 549 6.18 -3.46 6.19
C GLN A 549 7.29 -4.35 6.78
N GLN A 550 8.23 -3.77 7.52
CA GLN A 550 9.30 -4.53 8.19
C GLN A 550 8.74 -5.46 9.29
N LYS A 551 7.84 -4.97 10.16
CA LYS A 551 7.18 -5.81 11.17
C LYS A 551 6.44 -6.98 10.54
N LEU A 552 5.71 -6.74 9.42
CA LEU A 552 4.97 -7.77 8.68
C LEU A 552 5.92 -8.83 8.07
N ALA A 553 7.04 -8.41 7.49
CA ALA A 553 8.05 -9.31 6.94
C ALA A 553 8.73 -10.16 8.02
N ILE A 554 9.02 -9.57 9.18
CA ILE A 554 9.56 -10.30 10.34
C ILE A 554 8.52 -11.30 10.85
N ALA A 555 7.24 -10.91 10.96
CA ALA A 555 6.14 -11.79 11.38
C ALA A 555 6.01 -13.00 10.44
N ARG A 556 6.05 -12.78 9.12
CA ARG A 556 6.05 -13.83 8.09
C ARG A 556 7.12 -14.89 8.33
N VAL A 557 8.33 -14.47 8.68
CA VAL A 557 9.46 -15.39 8.88
C VAL A 557 9.40 -16.02 10.28
N PHE A 558 8.97 -15.28 11.29
CA PHE A 558 8.86 -15.81 12.66
C PHE A 558 7.77 -16.86 12.78
N LEU A 559 6.66 -16.71 12.07
CA LEU A 559 5.59 -17.72 12.03
C LEU A 559 6.07 -19.05 11.46
N LYS A 560 6.96 -19.02 10.48
CA LYS A 560 7.59 -20.20 9.88
C LYS A 560 8.55 -20.94 10.84
N ALA A 561 9.11 -20.25 11.84
CA ALA A 561 10.06 -20.76 12.83
C ALA A 561 11.28 -21.51 12.19
N PRO A 562 12.10 -20.83 11.36
CA PRO A 562 13.21 -21.47 10.66
C PRO A 562 14.36 -21.85 11.60
N LYS A 563 15.13 -22.89 11.26
CA LYS A 563 16.36 -23.28 11.98
C LYS A 563 17.51 -22.28 11.80
N ILE A 564 17.54 -21.61 10.64
CA ILE A 564 18.50 -20.56 10.33
C ILE A 564 17.73 -19.29 9.93
N LEU A 565 18.04 -18.18 10.58
CA LEU A 565 17.43 -16.88 10.34
C LEU A 565 18.48 -15.89 9.84
N ILE A 566 18.30 -15.38 8.63
CA ILE A 566 19.12 -14.33 8.07
C ILE A 566 18.32 -13.02 8.10
N MET A 567 18.93 -11.98 8.68
CA MET A 567 18.33 -10.65 8.80
C MET A 567 19.26 -9.61 8.18
N ASP A 568 18.95 -9.12 7.00
CA ASP A 568 19.73 -8.07 6.35
C ASP A 568 19.13 -6.70 6.67
N GLU A 569 19.69 -6.01 7.68
CA GLU A 569 19.24 -4.70 8.17
C GLU A 569 17.71 -4.64 8.47
N ALA A 570 17.14 -5.76 8.84
CA ALA A 570 15.68 -5.98 8.92
C ALA A 570 14.95 -5.09 9.94
N THR A 571 15.67 -4.31 10.74
CA THR A 571 15.10 -3.40 11.76
C THR A 571 15.38 -1.92 11.47
N SER A 572 15.88 -1.58 10.29
CA SER A 572 16.35 -0.22 9.96
C SER A 572 15.22 0.83 9.90
N ALA A 573 14.01 0.44 9.48
CA ALA A 573 12.85 1.33 9.41
C ALA A 573 11.97 1.28 10.70
N LEU A 574 12.38 0.51 11.72
CA LEU A 574 11.65 0.42 12.98
C LEU A 574 12.02 1.56 13.93
N ASP A 575 11.04 2.01 14.71
CA ASP A 575 11.29 2.87 15.88
C ASP A 575 12.10 2.14 16.96
N ASN A 576 12.72 2.90 17.86
CA ASN A 576 13.59 2.35 18.89
C ASN A 576 12.89 1.31 19.80
N LYS A 577 11.60 1.50 20.10
CA LYS A 577 10.81 0.58 20.94
C LYS A 577 10.55 -0.75 20.22
N SER A 578 10.14 -0.68 18.96
CA SER A 578 9.93 -1.87 18.13
C SER A 578 11.24 -2.62 17.88
N GLN A 579 12.33 -1.91 17.61
CA GLN A 579 13.65 -2.52 17.43
C GLN A 579 14.11 -3.24 18.71
N ALA A 580 14.00 -2.59 19.88
CA ALA A 580 14.35 -3.21 21.16
C ALA A 580 13.50 -4.47 21.44
N ARG A 581 12.22 -4.45 21.07
CA ARG A 581 11.33 -5.62 21.17
C ARG A 581 11.84 -6.78 20.34
N ILE A 582 12.15 -6.57 19.05
CA ILE A 582 12.69 -7.62 18.17
C ILE A 582 14.01 -8.15 18.70
N GLN A 583 14.91 -7.26 19.15
CA GLN A 583 16.19 -7.66 19.74
C GLN A 583 15.99 -8.55 20.98
N ASN A 584 15.12 -8.15 21.90
CA ASN A 584 14.80 -8.97 23.08
C ASN A 584 14.22 -10.33 22.71
N LEU A 585 13.39 -10.41 21.67
CA LEU A 585 12.86 -11.69 21.17
C LEU A 585 13.96 -12.60 20.64
N LEU A 586 14.89 -12.07 19.88
CA LEU A 586 16.05 -12.84 19.39
C LEU A 586 16.84 -13.41 20.57
N GLU A 587 17.07 -12.62 21.61
CA GLU A 587 17.84 -13.01 22.79
C GLU A 587 17.12 -14.02 23.71
N THR A 588 15.80 -13.95 23.83
CA THR A 588 15.04 -14.76 24.79
C THR A 588 14.39 -15.98 24.16
N ARG A 589 13.72 -15.81 23.03
CA ARG A 589 12.90 -16.87 22.42
C ARG A 589 13.63 -17.64 21.31
N TRP A 590 14.52 -16.96 20.56
CA TRP A 590 15.20 -17.54 19.43
C TRP A 590 16.61 -18.06 19.76
N LYS A 591 17.21 -17.57 20.84
CA LYS A 591 18.53 -18.00 21.29
C LYS A 591 18.54 -19.52 21.57
N LYS A 592 19.54 -20.22 21.06
CA LYS A 592 19.69 -21.69 21.08
C LYS A 592 18.62 -22.49 20.33
N LYS A 593 17.67 -21.83 19.66
CA LYS A 593 16.65 -22.48 18.84
C LYS A 593 16.94 -22.32 17.35
N SER A 594 17.42 -21.15 16.97
CA SER A 594 17.74 -20.84 15.57
C SER A 594 19.08 -20.16 15.51
N THR A 595 19.89 -20.51 14.51
CA THR A 595 21.11 -19.80 14.19
C THR A 595 20.75 -18.49 13.49
N VAL A 596 21.29 -17.37 13.96
CA VAL A 596 20.96 -16.06 13.44
C VAL A 596 22.19 -15.41 12.81
N VAL A 597 22.07 -14.99 11.58
CA VAL A 597 23.06 -14.13 10.89
C VAL A 597 22.40 -12.79 10.62
N SER A 598 22.82 -11.74 11.34
CA SER A 598 22.23 -10.42 11.22
C SER A 598 23.23 -9.39 10.73
N VAL A 599 22.92 -8.71 9.64
CA VAL A 599 23.63 -7.51 9.21
C VAL A 599 23.11 -6.33 10.04
N VAL A 600 24.01 -5.70 10.79
CA VAL A 600 23.65 -4.67 11.77
C VAL A 600 24.40 -3.37 11.47
N HIS A 601 23.63 -2.26 11.43
CA HIS A 601 24.18 -0.89 11.31
C HIS A 601 24.29 -0.18 12.66
N ARG A 602 23.45 -0.53 13.61
CA ARG A 602 23.43 0.08 14.94
C ARG A 602 24.32 -0.69 15.91
N LEU A 603 25.47 -0.13 16.21
CA LEU A 603 26.50 -0.79 17.04
C LEU A 603 26.14 -0.90 18.53
N ASP A 604 25.10 -0.21 18.99
CA ASP A 604 24.56 -0.34 20.35
C ASP A 604 23.86 -1.69 20.58
N THR A 605 23.36 -2.33 19.53
CA THR A 605 22.61 -3.60 19.62
C THR A 605 23.48 -4.85 19.52
N ILE A 606 24.75 -4.74 19.08
CA ILE A 606 25.60 -5.91 18.82
C ILE A 606 26.14 -6.62 20.08
N LYS A 607 26.06 -5.96 21.24
CA LYS A 607 26.58 -6.50 22.52
C LYS A 607 25.96 -7.83 22.95
N ASN A 608 24.72 -8.05 22.49
CA ASN A 608 23.91 -9.20 22.90
C ASN A 608 24.04 -10.41 21.95
N PHE A 609 24.78 -10.25 20.85
CA PHE A 609 25.11 -11.37 19.96
C PHE A 609 26.24 -12.22 20.56
N ASP A 610 26.20 -13.52 20.26
CA ASP A 610 27.23 -14.44 20.76
C ASP A 610 28.58 -14.14 20.10
N ARG A 611 28.56 -13.76 18.81
CA ARG A 611 29.75 -13.34 18.06
C ARG A 611 29.48 -12.14 17.17
N VAL A 612 30.52 -11.37 16.93
CA VAL A 612 30.54 -10.24 16.02
C VAL A 612 31.62 -10.48 14.98
N ALA A 613 31.31 -10.32 13.70
CA ALA A 613 32.29 -10.33 12.61
C ALA A 613 32.36 -8.94 11.98
N VAL A 614 33.56 -8.38 11.95
CA VAL A 614 33.84 -7.06 11.34
C VAL A 614 34.33 -7.25 9.92
N MET A 615 33.56 -6.71 8.97
CA MET A 615 33.88 -6.82 7.54
C MET A 615 34.42 -5.50 6.97
N LYS A 616 35.43 -5.63 6.11
CA LYS A 616 35.99 -4.51 5.33
C LYS A 616 36.48 -5.03 3.98
N ALA A 617 36.10 -4.35 2.91
CA ALA A 617 36.56 -4.65 1.54
C ALA A 617 36.42 -6.15 1.17
N GLY A 618 35.30 -6.76 1.47
CA GLY A 618 35.03 -8.17 1.12
C GLY A 618 35.67 -9.22 2.02
N LYS A 619 36.35 -8.83 3.11
CA LYS A 619 37.03 -9.74 4.05
C LYS A 619 36.48 -9.60 5.46
N ILE A 620 36.51 -10.70 6.24
CA ILE A 620 36.34 -10.64 7.70
C ILE A 620 37.73 -10.32 8.28
N LEU A 621 37.83 -9.17 8.96
CA LEU A 621 39.06 -8.71 9.60
C LEU A 621 39.16 -9.22 11.05
N GLU A 622 38.03 -9.25 11.74
CA GLU A 622 37.94 -9.62 13.15
C GLU A 622 36.69 -10.45 13.35
N MET A 623 36.76 -11.46 14.21
CA MET A 623 35.62 -12.27 14.61
C MET A 623 35.82 -12.79 16.04
N GLY A 624 34.86 -12.52 16.93
CA GLY A 624 34.92 -12.92 18.34
C GLY A 624 33.69 -12.41 19.11
N THR A 625 33.72 -12.52 20.42
CA THR A 625 32.71 -11.89 21.28
C THR A 625 32.91 -10.37 21.28
N TYR A 626 31.85 -9.62 21.58
CA TYR A 626 31.95 -8.16 21.66
C TYR A 626 33.07 -7.70 22.60
N ASP A 627 33.15 -8.29 23.81
CA ASP A 627 34.12 -7.88 24.83
C ASP A 627 35.55 -8.21 24.41
N GLU A 628 35.81 -9.36 23.79
CA GLU A 628 37.13 -9.73 23.25
C GLU A 628 37.58 -8.73 22.19
N LEU A 629 36.71 -8.37 21.23
CA LEU A 629 37.05 -7.46 20.13
C LEU A 629 37.28 -6.03 20.61
N ILE A 630 36.52 -5.58 21.61
CA ILE A 630 36.74 -4.26 22.24
C ILE A 630 38.07 -4.23 23.01
N ALA A 631 38.40 -5.32 23.72
CA ALA A 631 39.67 -5.44 24.44
C ALA A 631 40.91 -5.44 23.52
N GLN A 632 40.78 -5.99 22.31
CA GLN A 632 41.84 -6.01 21.28
C GLN A 632 42.10 -4.61 20.69
N LYS A 633 41.21 -3.64 20.92
CA LYS A 633 41.30 -2.26 20.37
C LYS A 633 41.48 -2.21 18.86
N GLY A 634 40.88 -3.17 18.14
CA GLY A 634 40.93 -3.29 16.71
C GLY A 634 39.86 -2.46 15.99
N MET A 635 39.43 -2.93 14.82
CA MET A 635 38.47 -2.22 13.98
C MET A 635 37.10 -2.03 14.63
N LEU A 636 36.63 -3.03 15.41
CA LEU A 636 35.36 -2.87 16.17
C LEU A 636 35.46 -1.73 17.17
N TYR A 637 36.57 -1.63 17.89
CA TYR A 637 36.79 -0.54 18.84
C TYR A 637 36.76 0.83 18.16
N GLU A 638 37.38 0.95 16.96
CA GLU A 638 37.33 2.18 16.18
C GLU A 638 35.91 2.52 15.71
N LEU A 639 35.13 1.54 15.30
CA LEU A 639 33.75 1.72 14.87
C LEU A 639 32.84 2.19 16.00
N VAL A 640 33.00 1.62 17.20
CA VAL A 640 32.18 1.95 18.39
C VAL A 640 32.66 3.25 19.03
N GLY A 641 33.96 3.54 19.04
CA GLY A 641 34.57 4.70 19.70
C GLY A 641 34.44 6.03 18.94
N LYS A 642 33.99 6.02 17.69
CA LYS A 642 33.78 7.23 16.87
C LYS A 642 32.38 7.87 17.00
N LYS A 643 31.58 7.48 17.98
CA LYS A 643 30.30 8.12 18.28
C LYS A 643 30.40 9.03 19.51
#